data_7699815028cf819b04a8555faffea5bd
#
_entry.id   7699815028cf819b04a8555faffea5bd
#
_cell.length_a   1.000
_cell.length_b   1.000
_cell.length_c   1.000
_cell.angle_alpha   90.00
_cell.angle_beta   90.00
_cell.angle_gamma   90.00
#
_symmetry.space_group_name_H-M   'P 1'
#
loop_
_entity.id
_entity.type
_entity.pdbx_description
1 polymer ?
#
loop_
_entity_poly.entity_id
_entity_poly.type
_entity_poly.pdbx_seq_one_letter_code
_entity_poly.pdbx_strand_id
1 'polypeptide(L)'
;MSSADQLPALFGELERFVSQAEYDKALKMCDKILSIASDDQDALHCKLITLIRLEKYSDALALLSRKFKGENKFLFERAYCLYRSNQLAQALEVIETANQSGQQDVATRHLEAQLNYRLENYAACLDIYRSLLDEMNDGEGSYYEVLANYNAVKASMITSTGSLNDKHALKDNIETYELAYNSACGQIAQGNLAKAQDLLESAKKICRESMIRDDYTEADIEQELAVIVAQLAYVYQLQGKTDQAVELYQSIVKSSSADPVVSAVVANNLVSAKKNEDLFDAAKKLKAASAKELDSKLFAHQKRVISMNEALLNLYMHKYNACTDLTQKLLEKYPGNEDLYLILAAVSAHQNKNSKALSDLESFAKEQPQSLAIRFAIIQLQLIDSKRNAALETLESYLNEVKSQPEVYYQPALIALLVWLYEQTGQSERAMQTLDDASAQWKKGTSSTSTKPPSSILKQTAAFKLKAGRFQDAVTDYEQLVKADPMDAQAIAGLITAYAEVNPALAEKYGNSLPAFESGELDLVTLEHVVPGVKRRYVKKDGKDGHVAKKSKNKKKRKALLPKQYDAQATPDPERWLPKRERSSYRAKGKNRKALVKGSQGTSDVGGGIGGTGSANIAGMPKPVPVAATPEAQPEAVAANSPKPKPAAKKKKKGKGNKW
;
A
#
# COMPACT_ATOMS: atom_id res chain seq x y z
N MET A 1 -32.94 -28.85 49.91
CA MET A 1 -32.58 -27.41 49.79
C MET A 1 -33.44 -26.80 48.70
N SER A 2 -34.15 -25.76 49.03
CA SER A 2 -34.92 -25.01 48.01
C SER A 2 -33.97 -24.45 46.98
N SER A 3 -34.38 -24.30 45.72
CA SER A 3 -33.54 -23.71 44.68
C SER A 3 -33.05 -22.30 45.04
N ALA A 4 -33.75 -21.58 45.89
CA ALA A 4 -33.35 -20.29 46.42
C ALA A 4 -32.18 -20.38 47.43
N ASP A 5 -32.05 -21.47 48.19
CA ASP A 5 -30.96 -21.65 49.15
C ASP A 5 -29.59 -21.90 48.50
N GLN A 6 -29.59 -22.20 47.19
CA GLN A 6 -28.37 -22.44 46.41
C GLN A 6 -27.75 -21.15 45.84
N LEU A 7 -28.51 -20.05 45.77
CA LEU A 7 -28.07 -18.80 45.16
C LEU A 7 -26.81 -18.20 45.81
N PRO A 8 -26.70 -18.10 47.16
CA PRO A 8 -25.49 -17.54 47.79
C PRO A 8 -24.23 -18.35 47.48
N ALA A 9 -24.36 -19.69 47.43
CA ALA A 9 -23.23 -20.55 47.10
C ALA A 9 -22.79 -20.37 45.64
N LEU A 10 -23.72 -20.20 44.70
CA LEU A 10 -23.44 -19.97 43.29
C LEU A 10 -22.80 -18.59 43.05
N PHE A 11 -23.21 -17.56 43.79
CA PHE A 11 -22.56 -16.24 43.73
C PHE A 11 -21.15 -16.31 44.33
N GLY A 12 -20.90 -17.03 45.39
CA GLY A 12 -19.55 -17.25 45.93
C GLY A 12 -18.62 -17.99 44.93
N GLU A 13 -19.16 -18.98 44.20
CA GLU A 13 -18.40 -19.63 43.11
C GLU A 13 -18.16 -18.67 41.94
N LEU A 14 -19.13 -17.83 41.57
CA LEU A 14 -19.01 -16.83 40.55
C LEU A 14 -17.88 -15.82 40.86
N GLU A 15 -17.89 -15.28 42.10
CA GLU A 15 -16.84 -14.34 42.56
C GLU A 15 -15.46 -14.98 42.50
N ARG A 16 -15.33 -16.23 42.92
CA ARG A 16 -14.07 -16.97 42.84
C ARG A 16 -13.60 -17.14 41.41
N PHE A 17 -14.48 -17.48 40.46
CA PHE A 17 -14.07 -17.63 39.04
C PHE A 17 -13.76 -16.31 38.38
N VAL A 18 -14.46 -15.24 38.74
CA VAL A 18 -14.14 -13.88 38.26
C VAL A 18 -12.77 -13.40 38.77
N SER A 19 -12.48 -13.60 40.06
CA SER A 19 -11.20 -13.24 40.67
C SER A 19 -10.00 -14.04 40.08
N GLN A 20 -10.26 -15.29 39.67
CA GLN A 20 -9.27 -16.14 38.99
C GLN A 20 -9.21 -15.91 37.47
N ALA A 21 -9.96 -14.95 36.93
CA ALA A 21 -10.10 -14.67 35.49
C ALA A 21 -10.53 -15.91 34.66
N GLU A 22 -11.25 -16.87 35.29
CA GLU A 22 -11.78 -18.07 34.63
C GLU A 22 -13.17 -17.78 34.02
N TYR A 23 -13.22 -16.85 33.05
CA TYR A 23 -14.49 -16.30 32.53
C TYR A 23 -15.42 -17.34 31.88
N ASP A 24 -14.91 -18.43 31.27
CA ASP A 24 -15.76 -19.52 30.74
C ASP A 24 -16.53 -20.25 31.85
N LYS A 25 -15.95 -20.39 33.06
CA LYS A 25 -16.62 -20.98 34.21
C LYS A 25 -17.58 -19.98 34.85
N ALA A 26 -17.16 -18.71 34.95
CA ALA A 26 -18.01 -17.63 35.44
C ALA A 26 -19.30 -17.50 34.61
N LEU A 27 -19.20 -17.58 33.27
CA LEU A 27 -20.38 -17.55 32.39
C LEU A 27 -21.37 -18.69 32.70
N LYS A 28 -20.87 -19.91 32.93
CA LYS A 28 -21.73 -21.05 33.31
C LYS A 28 -22.37 -20.86 34.66
N MET A 29 -21.74 -20.18 35.61
CA MET A 29 -22.34 -19.86 36.91
C MET A 29 -23.43 -18.80 36.74
N CYS A 30 -23.20 -17.75 35.98
CA CYS A 30 -24.23 -16.78 35.61
C CYS A 30 -25.46 -17.47 34.99
N ASP A 31 -25.25 -18.40 34.06
CA ASP A 31 -26.36 -19.16 33.44
C ASP A 31 -27.12 -20.00 34.43
N LYS A 32 -26.47 -20.64 35.42
CA LYS A 32 -27.13 -21.38 36.50
C LYS A 32 -27.94 -20.47 37.42
N ILE A 33 -27.35 -19.33 37.81
CA ILE A 33 -28.08 -18.34 38.66
C ILE A 33 -29.31 -17.83 37.91
N LEU A 34 -29.18 -17.45 36.65
CA LEU A 34 -30.29 -16.96 35.83
C LEU A 34 -31.33 -18.05 35.49
N SER A 35 -30.99 -19.33 35.57
CA SER A 35 -31.95 -20.43 35.46
C SER A 35 -32.84 -20.54 36.70
N ILE A 36 -32.37 -20.06 37.86
CA ILE A 36 -33.10 -20.02 39.13
C ILE A 36 -33.83 -18.67 39.29
N ALA A 37 -33.12 -17.59 39.03
CA ALA A 37 -33.60 -16.21 39.14
C ALA A 37 -33.36 -15.48 37.79
N SER A 38 -34.33 -15.56 36.88
CA SER A 38 -34.18 -15.13 35.47
C SER A 38 -33.95 -13.62 35.26
N ASP A 39 -34.31 -12.81 36.25
CA ASP A 39 -34.28 -11.35 36.20
C ASP A 39 -33.39 -10.73 37.27
N ASP A 40 -32.49 -11.55 37.86
CA ASP A 40 -31.50 -11.07 38.81
C ASP A 40 -30.53 -10.11 38.12
N GLN A 41 -30.50 -8.86 38.58
CA GLN A 41 -29.76 -7.77 37.94
C GLN A 41 -28.24 -7.96 38.07
N ASP A 42 -27.77 -8.47 39.21
CA ASP A 42 -26.36 -8.67 39.47
C ASP A 42 -25.81 -9.82 38.61
N ALA A 43 -26.58 -10.91 38.50
CA ALA A 43 -26.21 -12.02 37.61
C ALA A 43 -26.23 -11.62 36.13
N LEU A 44 -27.20 -10.79 35.72
CA LEU A 44 -27.25 -10.25 34.34
C LEU A 44 -26.06 -9.32 34.04
N HIS A 45 -25.71 -8.46 35.00
CA HIS A 45 -24.54 -7.58 34.87
C HIS A 45 -23.24 -8.39 34.82
N CYS A 46 -23.04 -9.32 35.75
CA CYS A 46 -21.89 -10.22 35.74
C CYS A 46 -21.79 -11.01 34.43
N LYS A 47 -22.92 -11.50 33.89
CA LYS A 47 -22.98 -12.17 32.61
C LYS A 47 -22.53 -11.25 31.45
N LEU A 48 -23.02 -10.00 31.43
CA LEU A 48 -22.66 -9.01 30.44
C LEU A 48 -21.14 -8.77 30.44
N ILE A 49 -20.56 -8.44 31.59
CA ILE A 49 -19.13 -8.21 31.74
C ILE A 49 -18.33 -9.47 31.36
N THR A 50 -18.79 -10.65 31.77
CA THR A 50 -18.11 -11.92 31.42
C THR A 50 -18.12 -12.18 29.92
N LEU A 51 -19.22 -11.88 29.21
CA LEU A 51 -19.29 -11.98 27.76
C LEU A 51 -18.33 -11.00 27.07
N ILE A 52 -18.22 -9.77 27.56
CA ILE A 52 -17.27 -8.76 27.08
C ILE A 52 -15.84 -9.25 27.29
N ARG A 53 -15.52 -9.81 28.46
CA ARG A 53 -14.18 -10.36 28.76
C ARG A 53 -13.81 -11.58 27.90
N LEU A 54 -14.81 -12.34 27.46
CA LEU A 54 -14.65 -13.45 26.52
C LEU A 54 -14.68 -13.02 25.05
N GLU A 55 -14.76 -11.74 24.77
CA GLU A 55 -14.87 -11.14 23.42
C GLU A 55 -16.11 -11.59 22.63
N LYS A 56 -17.16 -12.05 23.32
CA LYS A 56 -18.45 -12.46 22.74
C LYS A 56 -19.41 -11.26 22.62
N TYR A 57 -18.99 -10.25 21.84
CA TYR A 57 -19.72 -8.97 21.74
C TYR A 57 -21.12 -9.11 21.16
N SER A 58 -21.32 -10.03 20.21
CA SER A 58 -22.66 -10.32 19.65
C SER A 58 -23.63 -10.85 20.67
N ASP A 59 -23.17 -11.75 21.57
CA ASP A 59 -23.99 -12.32 22.62
C ASP A 59 -24.29 -11.29 23.71
N ALA A 60 -23.32 -10.42 24.01
CA ALA A 60 -23.50 -9.29 24.93
C ALA A 60 -24.55 -8.30 24.39
N LEU A 61 -24.49 -7.93 23.10
CA LEU A 61 -25.51 -7.07 22.47
C LEU A 61 -26.88 -7.71 22.43
N ALA A 62 -26.96 -9.03 22.19
CA ALA A 62 -28.21 -9.77 22.24
C ALA A 62 -28.82 -9.81 23.67
N LEU A 63 -27.97 -9.94 24.69
CA LEU A 63 -28.39 -9.86 26.10
C LEU A 63 -28.97 -8.47 26.42
N LEU A 64 -28.23 -7.40 26.06
CA LEU A 64 -28.66 -6.01 26.25
C LEU A 64 -29.98 -5.70 25.54
N SER A 65 -30.16 -6.19 24.32
CA SER A 65 -31.40 -5.98 23.55
C SER A 65 -32.62 -6.72 24.10
N ARG A 66 -32.39 -7.87 24.75
CA ARG A 66 -33.48 -8.69 25.31
C ARG A 66 -33.90 -8.26 26.71
N LYS A 67 -32.93 -7.95 27.59
CA LYS A 67 -33.18 -7.74 29.02
C LYS A 67 -33.23 -6.27 29.44
N PHE A 68 -32.59 -5.40 28.68
CA PHE A 68 -32.46 -3.96 28.98
C PHE A 68 -32.97 -3.08 27.81
N LYS A 69 -34.02 -3.54 27.11
CA LYS A 69 -34.59 -2.81 25.98
C LYS A 69 -35.27 -1.54 26.46
N GLY A 70 -34.78 -0.37 25.97
CA GLY A 70 -35.35 0.93 26.31
C GLY A 70 -34.92 1.50 27.66
N GLU A 71 -34.03 0.84 28.38
CA GLU A 71 -33.38 1.38 29.57
C GLU A 71 -32.08 2.06 29.25
N ASN A 72 -31.83 3.22 29.86
CA ASN A 72 -30.53 3.94 29.76
C ASN A 72 -29.50 3.33 30.74
N LYS A 73 -29.51 1.99 30.87
CA LYS A 73 -28.52 1.26 31.63
C LYS A 73 -27.48 0.62 30.69
N PHE A 74 -26.24 0.51 31.14
CA PHE A 74 -25.14 -0.13 30.42
C PHE A 74 -24.88 0.48 29.03
N LEU A 75 -25.02 1.82 28.92
CA LEU A 75 -24.78 2.53 27.67
C LEU A 75 -23.32 2.44 27.26
N PHE A 76 -22.38 2.52 28.23
CA PHE A 76 -20.96 2.34 27.97
C PHE A 76 -20.64 0.94 27.41
N GLU A 77 -21.14 -0.12 28.07
CA GLU A 77 -20.92 -1.50 27.64
C GLU A 77 -21.54 -1.78 26.27
N ARG A 78 -22.70 -1.19 25.99
CA ARG A 78 -23.35 -1.28 24.67
C ARG A 78 -22.52 -0.60 23.61
N ALA A 79 -22.06 0.64 23.84
CA ALA A 79 -21.20 1.39 22.93
C ALA A 79 -19.88 0.66 22.71
N TYR A 80 -19.26 0.12 23.77
CA TYR A 80 -18.04 -0.65 23.68
C TYR A 80 -18.21 -1.94 22.84
N CYS A 81 -19.29 -2.70 23.04
CA CYS A 81 -19.57 -3.89 22.23
C CYS A 81 -19.80 -3.53 20.75
N LEU A 82 -20.51 -2.44 20.46
CA LEU A 82 -20.70 -1.93 19.09
C LEU A 82 -19.38 -1.50 18.46
N TYR A 83 -18.53 -0.78 19.21
CA TYR A 83 -17.18 -0.39 18.78
C TYR A 83 -16.32 -1.61 18.40
N ARG A 84 -16.27 -2.63 19.30
CA ARG A 84 -15.52 -3.87 19.05
C ARG A 84 -16.10 -4.72 17.90
N SER A 85 -17.41 -4.56 17.62
CA SER A 85 -18.10 -5.18 16.49
C SER A 85 -17.99 -4.34 15.19
N ASN A 86 -17.22 -3.25 15.19
CA ASN A 86 -17.04 -2.30 14.07
C ASN A 86 -18.35 -1.63 13.59
N GLN A 87 -19.34 -1.49 14.47
CA GLN A 87 -20.58 -0.75 14.21
C GLN A 87 -20.44 0.68 14.75
N LEU A 88 -19.49 1.44 14.19
CA LEU A 88 -18.98 2.69 14.75
C LEU A 88 -20.07 3.79 14.85
N ALA A 89 -20.89 3.94 13.82
CA ALA A 89 -21.95 4.95 13.80
C ALA A 89 -22.99 4.70 14.90
N GLN A 90 -23.43 3.43 15.06
CA GLN A 90 -24.37 3.08 16.12
C GLN A 90 -23.77 3.21 17.52
N ALA A 91 -22.45 2.94 17.65
CA ALA A 91 -21.75 3.17 18.91
C ALA A 91 -21.74 4.65 19.30
N LEU A 92 -21.54 5.53 18.33
CA LEU A 92 -21.55 6.98 18.54
C LEU A 92 -22.94 7.49 18.96
N GLU A 93 -24.02 7.01 18.32
CA GLU A 93 -25.40 7.32 18.70
C GLU A 93 -25.71 6.91 20.17
N VAL A 94 -25.18 5.77 20.62
CA VAL A 94 -25.33 5.32 22.01
C VAL A 94 -24.55 6.24 22.97
N ILE A 95 -23.34 6.68 22.59
CA ILE A 95 -22.55 7.64 23.38
C ILE A 95 -23.26 8.99 23.47
N GLU A 96 -23.84 9.50 22.38
CA GLU A 96 -24.64 10.71 22.40
C GLU A 96 -25.82 10.60 23.37
N THR A 97 -26.48 9.44 23.40
CA THR A 97 -27.54 9.16 24.38
C THR A 97 -27.02 9.15 25.83
N ALA A 98 -25.81 8.59 26.04
CA ALA A 98 -25.15 8.60 27.36
C ALA A 98 -24.83 10.04 27.81
N ASN A 99 -24.31 10.87 26.89
CA ASN A 99 -24.01 12.28 27.13
C ASN A 99 -25.26 13.08 27.50
N GLN A 100 -26.39 12.85 26.81
CA GLN A 100 -27.67 13.50 27.10
C GLN A 100 -28.27 13.07 28.46
N SER A 101 -27.97 11.84 28.89
CA SER A 101 -28.43 11.33 30.19
C SER A 101 -27.50 11.67 31.36
N GLY A 102 -26.45 12.45 31.13
CA GLY A 102 -25.49 12.86 32.15
C GLY A 102 -24.49 11.79 32.59
N GLN A 103 -24.35 10.71 31.81
CA GLN A 103 -23.37 9.63 32.05
C GLN A 103 -22.07 9.88 31.30
N GLN A 104 -21.42 11.01 31.58
CA GLN A 104 -20.14 11.41 30.99
C GLN A 104 -18.99 11.17 31.98
N ASP A 105 -18.61 9.92 32.16
CA ASP A 105 -17.37 9.58 32.86
C ASP A 105 -16.14 9.63 31.91
N VAL A 106 -14.95 9.57 32.47
CA VAL A 106 -13.69 9.59 31.73
C VAL A 106 -13.61 8.43 30.71
N ALA A 107 -14.14 7.23 31.08
CA ALA A 107 -14.14 6.07 30.20
C ALA A 107 -15.05 6.28 28.98
N THR A 108 -16.23 6.86 29.16
CA THR A 108 -17.17 7.18 28.07
C THR A 108 -16.58 8.22 27.11
N ARG A 109 -15.97 9.30 27.64
CA ARG A 109 -15.29 10.31 26.82
C ARG A 109 -14.10 9.72 26.05
N HIS A 110 -13.34 8.84 26.68
CA HIS A 110 -12.23 8.15 26.02
C HIS A 110 -12.72 7.25 24.88
N LEU A 111 -13.81 6.49 25.08
CA LEU A 111 -14.44 5.70 24.04
C LEU A 111 -14.99 6.57 22.90
N GLU A 112 -15.61 7.71 23.23
CA GLU A 112 -16.07 8.70 22.26
C GLU A 112 -14.92 9.22 21.38
N ALA A 113 -13.78 9.56 22.00
CA ALA A 113 -12.59 9.98 21.27
C ALA A 113 -12.07 8.87 20.34
N GLN A 114 -12.02 7.62 20.79
CA GLN A 114 -11.62 6.47 19.96
C GLN A 114 -12.60 6.22 18.80
N LEU A 115 -13.91 6.39 19.01
CA LEU A 115 -14.92 6.29 17.95
C LEU A 115 -14.72 7.37 16.90
N ASN A 116 -14.56 8.64 17.33
CA ASN A 116 -14.29 9.75 16.44
C ASN A 116 -12.99 9.56 15.65
N TYR A 117 -11.94 9.01 16.29
CA TYR A 117 -10.70 8.67 15.61
C TYR A 117 -10.90 7.63 14.49
N ARG A 118 -11.66 6.57 14.78
CA ARG A 118 -11.98 5.51 13.79
C ARG A 118 -12.89 6.00 12.68
N LEU A 119 -13.73 6.99 12.93
CA LEU A 119 -14.60 7.66 11.95
C LEU A 119 -13.88 8.78 11.18
N GLU A 120 -12.60 9.02 11.49
CA GLU A 120 -11.77 10.09 10.90
C GLU A 120 -12.27 11.51 11.24
N ASN A 121 -13.07 11.66 12.30
CA ASN A 121 -13.53 12.95 12.85
C ASN A 121 -12.46 13.57 13.78
N TYR A 122 -11.28 13.84 13.23
CA TYR A 122 -10.10 14.22 14.01
C TYR A 122 -10.26 15.49 14.83
N ALA A 123 -11.02 16.48 14.36
CA ALA A 123 -11.25 17.73 15.09
C ALA A 123 -11.99 17.48 16.41
N ALA A 124 -13.11 16.75 16.37
CA ALA A 124 -13.87 16.38 17.57
C ALA A 124 -13.03 15.52 18.53
N CYS A 125 -12.27 14.59 17.98
CA CYS A 125 -11.38 13.74 18.75
C CYS A 125 -10.30 14.54 19.50
N LEU A 126 -9.69 15.54 18.85
CA LEU A 126 -8.70 16.44 19.47
C LEU A 126 -9.29 17.25 20.62
N ASP A 127 -10.50 17.77 20.46
CA ASP A 127 -11.16 18.58 21.50
C ASP A 127 -11.44 17.74 22.75
N ILE A 128 -11.89 16.48 22.57
CA ILE A 128 -12.13 15.55 23.67
C ILE A 128 -10.83 15.21 24.39
N TYR A 129 -9.78 14.80 23.68
CA TYR A 129 -8.50 14.46 24.32
C TYR A 129 -7.85 15.66 24.99
N ARG A 130 -8.00 16.87 24.43
CA ARG A 130 -7.52 18.10 25.09
C ARG A 130 -8.21 18.32 26.43
N SER A 131 -9.55 18.25 26.47
CA SER A 131 -10.28 18.42 27.69
C SER A 131 -9.95 17.34 28.75
N LEU A 132 -9.65 16.10 28.30
CA LEU A 132 -9.19 15.05 29.21
C LEU A 132 -7.80 15.36 29.78
N LEU A 133 -6.85 15.88 28.96
CA LEU A 133 -5.52 16.25 29.41
C LEU A 133 -5.55 17.45 30.38
N ASP A 134 -6.46 18.41 30.16
CA ASP A 134 -6.61 19.59 31.03
C ASP A 134 -7.14 19.23 32.43
N GLU A 135 -7.85 18.09 32.56
CA GLU A 135 -8.38 17.57 33.81
C GLU A 135 -7.42 16.61 34.55
N MET A 136 -6.38 16.10 33.87
CA MET A 136 -5.42 15.14 34.42
C MET A 136 -4.17 15.84 34.95
N ASN A 137 -3.54 15.24 35.96
CA ASN A 137 -2.26 15.73 36.48
C ASN A 137 -1.08 15.14 35.70
N ASP A 138 -0.08 15.98 35.39
CA ASP A 138 1.20 15.52 34.84
C ASP A 138 1.84 14.50 35.78
N GLY A 139 2.22 13.32 35.24
CA GLY A 139 2.91 12.27 35.98
C GLY A 139 2.04 11.07 36.40
N GLU A 140 0.73 11.10 36.21
CA GLU A 140 -0.11 9.93 36.31
C GLU A 140 0.08 9.01 35.08
N GLY A 141 0.14 7.67 35.29
CA GLY A 141 0.37 6.75 34.16
C GLY A 141 -0.67 6.88 33.03
N SER A 142 -1.92 7.20 33.37
CA SER A 142 -3.00 7.47 32.43
C SER A 142 -2.83 8.75 31.61
N TYR A 143 -2.12 9.76 32.11
CA TYR A 143 -1.82 10.99 31.38
C TYR A 143 -1.01 10.73 30.12
N TYR A 144 0.04 9.90 30.22
CA TYR A 144 0.88 9.56 29.06
C TYR A 144 0.13 8.74 27.99
N GLU A 145 -0.81 7.89 28.40
CA GLU A 145 -1.67 7.15 27.46
C GLU A 145 -2.58 8.12 26.66
N VAL A 146 -3.21 9.09 27.35
CA VAL A 146 -4.06 10.10 26.71
C VAL A 146 -3.22 11.02 25.83
N LEU A 147 -2.02 11.42 26.28
CA LEU A 147 -1.09 12.25 25.49
C LEU A 147 -0.61 11.54 24.23
N ALA A 148 -0.32 10.24 24.32
CA ALA A 148 0.05 9.43 23.14
C ALA A 148 -1.08 9.40 22.11
N ASN A 149 -2.32 9.17 22.56
CA ASN A 149 -3.50 9.20 21.70
C ASN A 149 -3.74 10.59 21.10
N TYR A 150 -3.59 11.67 21.88
CA TYR A 150 -3.71 13.04 21.40
C TYR A 150 -2.68 13.35 20.29
N ASN A 151 -1.43 12.91 20.44
CA ASN A 151 -0.39 13.09 19.43
C ASN A 151 -0.66 12.22 18.17
N ALA A 152 -1.21 11.03 18.33
CA ALA A 152 -1.64 10.19 17.20
C ALA A 152 -2.74 10.87 16.36
N VAL A 153 -3.72 11.51 17.03
CA VAL A 153 -4.78 12.27 16.35
C VAL A 153 -4.22 13.47 15.60
N LYS A 154 -3.27 14.21 16.23
CA LYS A 154 -2.57 15.32 15.56
C LYS A 154 -1.86 14.87 14.29
N ALA A 155 -1.09 13.78 14.36
CA ALA A 155 -0.40 13.23 13.21
C ALA A 155 -1.37 12.84 12.09
N SER A 156 -2.49 12.20 12.45
CA SER A 156 -3.54 11.82 11.51
C SER A 156 -4.24 13.03 10.87
N MET A 157 -4.48 14.09 11.66
CA MET A 157 -5.07 15.33 11.17
C MET A 157 -4.14 16.04 10.18
N ILE A 158 -2.83 16.16 10.47
CA ILE A 158 -1.86 16.72 9.54
C ILE A 158 -1.84 15.94 8.24
N THR A 159 -1.84 14.59 8.33
CA THR A 159 -1.84 13.72 7.15
C THR A 159 -3.07 13.92 6.28
N SER A 160 -4.25 14.18 6.88
CA SER A 160 -5.52 14.33 6.15
C SER A 160 -5.75 15.74 5.59
N THR A 161 -5.32 16.78 6.32
CA THR A 161 -5.61 18.19 5.99
C THR A 161 -4.42 18.95 5.41
N GLY A 162 -3.21 18.39 5.50
CA GLY A 162 -1.95 19.01 5.07
C GLY A 162 -1.47 20.13 5.99
N SER A 163 -2.23 20.54 7.01
CA SER A 163 -1.86 21.63 7.91
C SER A 163 -2.41 21.42 9.32
N LEU A 164 -1.71 21.97 10.30
CA LEU A 164 -2.21 22.17 11.67
C LEU A 164 -2.32 23.66 11.93
N ASN A 165 -3.44 24.10 12.51
CA ASN A 165 -3.51 25.44 13.07
C ASN A 165 -2.45 25.58 14.16
N ASP A 166 -1.77 26.73 14.24
CA ASP A 166 -0.63 27.01 15.16
C ASP A 166 -0.84 26.62 16.63
N LYS A 167 -2.09 26.56 17.08
CA LYS A 167 -2.45 26.13 18.45
C LYS A 167 -2.11 24.68 18.78
N HIS A 168 -1.79 23.85 17.77
CA HIS A 168 -1.59 22.41 17.91
C HIS A 168 -0.21 21.93 17.44
N ALA A 169 0.80 22.82 17.48
CA ALA A 169 2.16 22.44 17.11
C ALA A 169 2.58 21.13 17.81
N LEU A 170 3.11 20.20 17.04
CA LEU A 170 3.69 18.96 17.58
C LEU A 170 4.92 19.34 18.40
N LYS A 171 4.88 19.04 19.70
CA LYS A 171 6.09 19.01 20.51
C LYS A 171 6.72 17.63 20.36
N ASP A 172 8.02 17.59 20.08
CA ASP A 172 8.75 16.34 20.08
C ASP A 172 8.85 15.87 21.52
N ASN A 173 8.20 14.76 21.84
CA ASN A 173 8.28 14.08 23.11
C ASN A 173 8.85 12.69 22.89
N ILE A 174 9.90 12.36 23.62
CA ILE A 174 10.61 11.08 23.55
C ILE A 174 10.62 10.33 24.89
N GLU A 175 9.73 10.68 25.83
CA GLU A 175 9.68 10.07 27.15
C GLU A 175 9.26 8.59 27.06
N THR A 176 8.31 8.27 26.16
CA THR A 176 7.94 6.89 25.86
C THR A 176 8.10 6.59 24.39
N TYR A 177 8.19 5.32 24.03
CA TYR A 177 8.35 4.92 22.62
C TYR A 177 7.09 5.24 21.79
N GLU A 178 5.88 5.21 22.39
CA GLU A 178 4.64 5.59 21.73
C GLU A 178 4.62 7.08 21.39
N LEU A 179 5.05 7.92 22.32
CA LEU A 179 5.13 9.37 22.11
C LEU A 179 6.16 9.71 21.02
N ALA A 180 7.32 9.08 21.06
CA ALA A 180 8.35 9.23 20.03
C ALA A 180 7.85 8.76 18.65
N TYR A 181 7.15 7.62 18.59
CA TYR A 181 6.53 7.10 17.38
C TYR A 181 5.48 8.05 16.80
N ASN A 182 4.54 8.54 17.62
CA ASN A 182 3.49 9.45 17.19
C ASN A 182 4.05 10.82 16.76
N SER A 183 5.09 11.32 17.45
CA SER A 183 5.83 12.51 17.04
C SER A 183 6.48 12.31 15.67
N ALA A 184 7.09 11.15 15.43
CA ALA A 184 7.66 10.80 14.14
C ALA A 184 6.61 10.76 13.02
N CYS A 185 5.43 10.17 13.29
CA CYS A 185 4.33 10.16 12.33
C CYS A 185 3.89 11.58 11.94
N GLY A 186 3.86 12.50 12.90
CA GLY A 186 3.59 13.91 12.65
C GLY A 186 4.67 14.60 11.82
N GLN A 187 5.96 14.29 12.05
CA GLN A 187 7.07 14.81 11.25
C GLN A 187 7.05 14.25 9.82
N ILE A 188 6.65 12.98 9.64
CA ILE A 188 6.43 12.38 8.30
C ILE A 188 5.35 13.15 7.55
N ALA A 189 4.23 13.44 8.20
CA ALA A 189 3.13 14.19 7.60
C ALA A 189 3.52 15.62 7.18
N GLN A 190 4.47 16.23 7.90
CA GLN A 190 5.05 17.54 7.56
C GLN A 190 6.18 17.48 6.53
N GLY A 191 6.62 16.28 6.10
CA GLY A 191 7.72 16.09 5.18
C GLY A 191 9.13 16.17 5.80
N ASN A 192 9.26 16.27 7.12
CA ASN A 192 10.52 16.34 7.84
C ASN A 192 11.14 14.96 8.06
N LEU A 193 11.52 14.29 6.96
CA LEU A 193 11.89 12.86 6.96
C LEU A 193 13.15 12.54 7.77
N ALA A 194 14.13 13.45 7.83
CA ALA A 194 15.34 13.23 8.62
C ALA A 194 15.02 13.17 10.12
N LYS A 195 14.25 14.15 10.61
CA LYS A 195 13.82 14.20 12.02
C LYS A 195 12.91 13.03 12.39
N ALA A 196 12.03 12.62 11.48
CA ALA A 196 11.19 11.45 11.65
C ALA A 196 12.02 10.16 11.79
N GLN A 197 13.09 10.02 11.00
CA GLN A 197 14.02 8.89 11.13
C GLN A 197 14.65 8.83 12.53
N ASP A 198 15.21 9.95 13.00
CA ASP A 198 15.87 10.01 14.33
C ASP A 198 14.90 9.66 15.46
N LEU A 199 13.65 10.14 15.38
CA LEU A 199 12.60 9.83 16.35
C LEU A 199 12.21 8.34 16.33
N LEU A 200 12.12 7.71 15.15
CA LEU A 200 11.80 6.29 15.04
C LEU A 200 12.94 5.39 15.52
N GLU A 201 14.19 5.77 15.25
CA GLU A 201 15.34 5.07 15.78
C GLU A 201 15.41 5.15 17.32
N SER A 202 15.07 6.32 17.90
CA SER A 202 14.93 6.51 19.34
C SER A 202 13.77 5.68 19.91
N ALA A 203 12.59 5.72 19.27
CA ALA A 203 11.44 4.91 19.66
C ALA A 203 11.77 3.41 19.68
N LYS A 204 12.46 2.92 18.64
CA LYS A 204 12.90 1.52 18.54
C LYS A 204 13.82 1.14 19.71
N LYS A 205 14.75 2.01 20.08
CA LYS A 205 15.67 1.78 21.19
C LYS A 205 14.93 1.76 22.53
N ILE A 206 14.11 2.77 22.81
CA ILE A 206 13.32 2.88 24.05
C ILE A 206 12.38 1.69 24.20
N CYS A 207 11.65 1.32 23.15
CA CYS A 207 10.75 0.16 23.15
C CYS A 207 11.49 -1.12 23.54
N ARG A 208 12.64 -1.42 22.91
CA ARG A 208 13.43 -2.61 23.20
C ARG A 208 13.94 -2.61 24.65
N GLU A 209 14.49 -1.49 25.11
CA GLU A 209 15.02 -1.36 26.47
C GLU A 209 13.92 -1.47 27.55
N SER A 210 12.75 -0.89 27.30
CA SER A 210 11.60 -0.99 28.20
C SER A 210 11.09 -2.42 28.30
N MET A 211 10.84 -3.09 27.17
CA MET A 211 10.31 -4.44 27.16
C MET A 211 11.30 -5.47 27.75
N ILE A 212 12.62 -5.29 27.54
CA ILE A 212 13.63 -6.13 28.20
C ILE A 212 13.57 -5.94 29.72
N ARG A 213 13.41 -4.71 30.21
CA ARG A 213 13.29 -4.40 31.65
C ARG A 213 12.06 -5.08 32.27
N ASP A 214 10.98 -5.17 31.48
CA ASP A 214 9.70 -5.75 31.91
C ASP A 214 9.63 -7.26 31.64
N ASP A 215 10.75 -7.93 31.37
CA ASP A 215 10.90 -9.38 31.16
C ASP A 215 10.02 -9.97 30.04
N TYR A 216 9.74 -9.19 28.97
CA TYR A 216 9.04 -9.72 27.78
C TYR A 216 9.93 -10.68 27.00
N THR A 217 9.31 -11.64 26.31
CA THR A 217 10.04 -12.56 25.44
C THR A 217 10.54 -11.85 24.17
N GLU A 218 11.64 -12.32 23.57
CA GLU A 218 12.14 -11.75 22.32
C GLU A 218 11.08 -11.75 21.19
N ALA A 219 10.19 -12.74 21.18
CA ALA A 219 9.09 -12.80 20.21
C ALA A 219 8.05 -11.68 20.43
N ASP A 220 7.75 -11.34 21.70
CA ASP A 220 6.86 -10.24 22.03
C ASP A 220 7.52 -8.89 21.68
N ILE A 221 8.84 -8.76 21.96
CA ILE A 221 9.62 -7.57 21.59
C ILE A 221 9.64 -7.36 20.06
N GLU A 222 9.89 -8.42 19.29
CA GLU A 222 9.87 -8.31 17.82
C GLU A 222 8.48 -7.97 17.28
N GLN A 223 7.43 -8.47 17.93
CA GLN A 223 6.05 -8.14 17.54
C GLN A 223 5.75 -6.66 17.75
N GLU A 224 6.13 -6.08 18.89
CA GLU A 224 5.90 -4.67 19.20
C GLU A 224 6.78 -3.77 18.31
N LEU A 225 8.04 -4.12 18.12
CA LEU A 225 8.95 -3.40 17.24
C LEU A 225 8.52 -3.39 15.78
N ALA A 226 7.73 -4.38 15.33
CA ALA A 226 7.32 -4.48 13.94
C ALA A 226 6.60 -3.22 13.42
N VAL A 227 5.79 -2.57 14.27
CA VAL A 227 5.09 -1.31 13.93
C VAL A 227 6.08 -0.19 13.68
N ILE A 228 7.06 -0.02 14.60
CA ILE A 228 8.09 1.03 14.52
C ILE A 228 9.00 0.81 13.31
N VAL A 229 9.42 -0.44 13.08
CA VAL A 229 10.28 -0.81 11.95
C VAL A 229 9.54 -0.65 10.62
N ALA A 230 8.23 -0.94 10.57
CA ALA A 230 7.42 -0.71 9.37
C ALA A 230 7.36 0.79 9.00
N GLN A 231 7.22 1.65 10.01
CA GLN A 231 7.20 3.11 9.81
C GLN A 231 8.58 3.65 9.42
N LEU A 232 9.66 3.13 10.01
CA LEU A 232 11.03 3.46 9.63
C LEU A 232 11.33 3.07 8.17
N ALA A 233 10.88 1.89 7.75
CA ALA A 233 10.99 1.44 6.36
C ALA A 233 10.21 2.37 5.41
N TYR A 234 9.05 2.87 5.83
CA TYR A 234 8.30 3.86 5.06
C TYR A 234 9.05 5.19 4.92
N VAL A 235 9.70 5.67 5.99
CA VAL A 235 10.56 6.87 5.91
C VAL A 235 11.71 6.65 4.93
N TYR A 236 12.39 5.51 4.95
CA TYR A 236 13.45 5.20 3.98
C TYR A 236 12.91 5.16 2.53
N GLN A 237 11.71 4.62 2.33
CA GLN A 237 11.05 4.62 1.03
C GLN A 237 10.79 6.05 0.54
N LEU A 238 10.31 6.97 1.40
CA LEU A 238 10.09 8.38 1.09
C LEU A 238 11.40 9.13 0.84
N GLN A 239 12.49 8.76 1.52
CA GLN A 239 13.83 9.32 1.27
C GLN A 239 14.48 8.80 -0.02
N GLY A 240 13.83 7.87 -0.75
CA GLY A 240 14.39 7.24 -1.93
C GLY A 240 15.39 6.10 -1.67
N LYS A 241 15.63 5.73 -0.41
CA LYS A 241 16.48 4.61 0.02
C LYS A 241 15.72 3.28 -0.11
N THR A 242 15.31 2.95 -1.33
CA THR A 242 14.38 1.84 -1.61
C THR A 242 14.91 0.48 -1.16
N ASP A 243 16.22 0.21 -1.35
CA ASP A 243 16.82 -1.07 -0.99
C ASP A 243 16.76 -1.32 0.52
N GLN A 244 17.07 -0.31 1.33
CA GLN A 244 17.00 -0.37 2.79
C GLN A 244 15.54 -0.55 3.25
N ALA A 245 14.60 0.16 2.64
CA ALA A 245 13.17 0.00 2.94
C ALA A 245 12.68 -1.43 2.64
N VAL A 246 13.05 -1.98 1.49
CA VAL A 246 12.69 -3.35 1.09
C VAL A 246 13.28 -4.39 2.04
N GLU A 247 14.52 -4.20 2.49
CA GLU A 247 15.16 -5.11 3.47
C GLU A 247 14.39 -5.14 4.80
N LEU A 248 14.03 -3.97 5.34
CA LEU A 248 13.25 -3.87 6.57
C LEU A 248 11.84 -4.47 6.40
N TYR A 249 11.12 -4.17 5.32
CA TYR A 249 9.81 -4.79 5.06
C TYR A 249 9.90 -6.32 4.97
N GLN A 250 10.95 -6.84 4.31
CA GLN A 250 11.15 -8.28 4.19
C GLN A 250 11.50 -8.93 5.54
N SER A 251 12.19 -8.24 6.43
CA SER A 251 12.48 -8.75 7.78
C SER A 251 11.19 -8.97 8.58
N ILE A 252 10.26 -8.01 8.53
CA ILE A 252 8.95 -8.13 9.18
C ILE A 252 8.13 -9.29 8.60
N VAL A 253 8.09 -9.42 7.26
CA VAL A 253 7.36 -10.52 6.61
C VAL A 253 7.94 -11.90 6.96
N LYS A 254 9.25 -12.00 7.20
CA LYS A 254 9.92 -13.26 7.56
C LYS A 254 9.71 -13.65 9.02
N SER A 255 9.58 -12.69 9.92
CA SER A 255 9.47 -12.96 11.37
C SER A 255 8.15 -13.65 11.74
N SER A 256 7.13 -13.60 10.90
CA SER A 256 5.78 -14.19 11.09
C SER A 256 5.09 -13.92 12.44
N SER A 257 5.70 -13.11 13.30
CA SER A 257 5.15 -12.71 14.62
C SER A 257 4.39 -11.38 14.57
N ALA A 258 4.50 -10.63 13.47
CA ALA A 258 3.83 -9.35 13.32
C ALA A 258 2.29 -9.48 13.30
N ASP A 259 1.61 -8.48 13.87
CA ASP A 259 0.16 -8.37 13.81
C ASP A 259 -0.33 -8.43 12.35
N PRO A 260 -1.47 -9.10 12.06
CA PRO A 260 -2.02 -9.19 10.70
C PRO A 260 -2.26 -7.83 10.03
N VAL A 261 -2.59 -6.77 10.79
CA VAL A 261 -2.76 -5.40 10.26
C VAL A 261 -1.42 -4.84 9.80
N VAL A 262 -0.38 -4.96 10.63
CA VAL A 262 0.99 -4.53 10.28
C VAL A 262 1.48 -5.30 9.06
N SER A 263 1.26 -6.62 9.04
CA SER A 263 1.62 -7.48 7.90
C SER A 263 0.94 -7.05 6.61
N ALA A 264 -0.33 -6.64 6.67
CA ALA A 264 -1.07 -6.15 5.50
C ALA A 264 -0.49 -4.82 4.97
N VAL A 265 -0.21 -3.87 5.87
CA VAL A 265 0.40 -2.57 5.50
C VAL A 265 1.79 -2.78 4.94
N VAL A 266 2.62 -3.61 5.57
CA VAL A 266 3.97 -3.95 5.10
C VAL A 266 3.93 -4.64 3.75
N ALA A 267 3.00 -5.57 3.52
CA ALA A 267 2.82 -6.22 2.22
C ALA A 267 2.47 -5.22 1.13
N ASN A 268 1.56 -4.27 1.41
CA ASN A 268 1.19 -3.19 0.49
C ASN A 268 2.41 -2.28 0.16
N ASN A 269 3.14 -1.85 1.18
CA ASN A 269 4.29 -0.97 1.01
C ASN A 269 5.44 -1.66 0.27
N LEU A 270 5.68 -2.96 0.55
CA LEU A 270 6.67 -3.76 -0.16
C LEU A 270 6.32 -3.90 -1.65
N VAL A 271 5.04 -4.10 -1.99
CA VAL A 271 4.57 -4.12 -3.39
C VAL A 271 4.82 -2.78 -4.06
N SER A 272 4.47 -1.68 -3.39
CA SER A 272 4.70 -0.32 -3.89
C SER A 272 6.19 -0.02 -4.10
N ALA A 273 7.07 -0.41 -3.16
CA ALA A 273 8.51 -0.20 -3.25
C ALA A 273 9.14 -1.00 -4.40
N LYS A 274 8.71 -2.24 -4.62
CA LYS A 274 9.21 -3.13 -5.69
C LYS A 274 8.63 -2.83 -7.06
N LYS A 275 7.56 -2.06 -7.14
CA LYS A 275 6.90 -1.69 -8.40
C LYS A 275 6.54 -2.94 -9.25
N ASN A 276 7.18 -3.10 -10.41
CA ASN A 276 6.83 -4.09 -11.43
C ASN A 276 7.70 -5.36 -11.41
N GLU A 277 8.52 -5.60 -10.37
CA GLU A 277 9.51 -6.69 -10.38
C GLU A 277 8.86 -8.08 -10.44
N ASP A 278 7.85 -8.35 -9.61
CA ASP A 278 7.13 -9.62 -9.56
C ASP A 278 5.62 -9.40 -9.33
N LEU A 279 4.90 -9.25 -10.45
CA LEU A 279 3.46 -8.96 -10.42
C LEU A 279 2.62 -10.10 -9.81
N PHE A 280 3.07 -11.37 -9.89
CA PHE A 280 2.32 -12.49 -9.34
C PHE A 280 2.49 -12.58 -7.82
N ASP A 281 3.70 -12.37 -7.30
CA ASP A 281 3.94 -12.29 -5.86
C ASP A 281 3.25 -11.07 -5.27
N ALA A 282 3.31 -9.92 -5.95
CA ALA A 282 2.57 -8.71 -5.60
C ALA A 282 1.05 -8.95 -5.49
N ALA A 283 0.46 -9.65 -6.47
CA ALA A 283 -0.96 -9.99 -6.45
C ALA A 283 -1.34 -10.89 -5.26
N LYS A 284 -0.47 -11.85 -4.91
CA LYS A 284 -0.68 -12.72 -3.75
C LYS A 284 -0.64 -11.93 -2.43
N LYS A 285 0.33 -11.01 -2.31
CA LYS A 285 0.50 -10.16 -1.12
C LYS A 285 -0.66 -9.20 -0.94
N LEU A 286 -1.08 -8.46 -1.99
CA LEU A 286 -2.21 -7.55 -1.92
C LEU A 286 -3.53 -8.27 -1.64
N LYS A 287 -3.75 -9.46 -2.23
CA LYS A 287 -4.92 -10.27 -1.92
C LYS A 287 -4.97 -10.71 -0.45
N ALA A 288 -3.82 -10.98 0.17
CA ALA A 288 -3.75 -11.27 1.61
C ALA A 288 -4.02 -10.00 2.44
N ALA A 289 -3.52 -8.83 1.99
CA ALA A 289 -3.75 -7.54 2.66
C ALA A 289 -5.20 -7.05 2.56
N SER A 290 -5.95 -7.45 1.53
CA SER A 290 -7.38 -7.14 1.34
C SER A 290 -8.31 -8.27 1.83
N ALA A 291 -7.86 -9.13 2.76
CA ALA A 291 -8.68 -10.19 3.33
C ALA A 291 -9.82 -9.62 4.17
N LYS A 292 -11.00 -10.25 4.09
CA LYS A 292 -12.21 -9.77 4.79
C LYS A 292 -12.05 -9.67 6.31
N GLU A 293 -11.23 -10.53 6.91
CA GLU A 293 -10.95 -10.53 8.35
C GLU A 293 -10.23 -9.23 8.80
N LEU A 294 -9.55 -8.55 7.88
CA LEU A 294 -8.86 -7.29 8.14
C LEU A 294 -9.74 -6.06 7.92
N ASP A 295 -10.91 -6.23 7.29
CA ASP A 295 -11.79 -5.11 6.95
C ASP A 295 -12.29 -4.32 8.17
N SER A 296 -12.51 -4.99 9.30
CA SER A 296 -12.86 -4.33 10.56
C SER A 296 -11.68 -3.70 11.31
N LYS A 297 -10.44 -4.06 10.97
CA LYS A 297 -9.23 -3.66 11.70
C LYS A 297 -8.47 -2.53 11.03
N LEU A 298 -8.47 -2.47 9.69
CA LEU A 298 -7.81 -1.44 8.91
C LEU A 298 -8.59 -0.12 8.94
N PHE A 299 -7.89 1.01 8.94
CA PHE A 299 -8.48 2.34 8.77
C PHE A 299 -8.98 2.56 7.35
N ALA A 300 -9.91 3.51 7.16
CA ALA A 300 -10.52 3.77 5.86
C ALA A 300 -9.47 4.18 4.81
N HIS A 301 -8.52 5.06 5.18
CA HIS A 301 -7.44 5.46 4.29
C HIS A 301 -6.51 4.29 3.89
N GLN A 302 -6.19 3.37 4.83
CA GLN A 302 -5.37 2.18 4.54
C GLN A 302 -6.07 1.27 3.52
N LYS A 303 -7.36 1.00 3.73
CA LYS A 303 -8.18 0.22 2.77
C LYS A 303 -8.21 0.87 1.40
N ARG A 304 -8.39 2.19 1.35
CA ARG A 304 -8.38 2.95 0.11
C ARG A 304 -7.06 2.77 -0.64
N VAL A 305 -5.92 2.98 0.03
CA VAL A 305 -4.59 2.85 -0.57
C VAL A 305 -4.31 1.42 -1.03
N ILE A 306 -4.63 0.40 -0.23
CA ILE A 306 -4.48 -1.01 -0.61
C ILE A 306 -5.31 -1.33 -1.86
N SER A 307 -6.56 -0.87 -1.89
CA SER A 307 -7.45 -1.10 -3.05
C SER A 307 -6.99 -0.33 -4.29
N MET A 308 -6.46 0.88 -4.15
CA MET A 308 -5.86 1.64 -5.26
C MET A 308 -4.61 0.92 -5.80
N ASN A 309 -3.74 0.41 -4.93
CA ASN A 309 -2.58 -0.38 -5.34
C ASN A 309 -2.99 -1.70 -6.03
N GLU A 310 -4.10 -2.32 -5.61
CA GLU A 310 -4.67 -3.49 -6.30
C GLU A 310 -5.19 -3.11 -7.70
N ALA A 311 -5.82 -1.95 -7.85
CA ALA A 311 -6.25 -1.42 -9.16
C ALA A 311 -5.04 -1.15 -10.07
N LEU A 312 -3.99 -0.50 -9.57
CA LEU A 312 -2.74 -0.27 -10.29
C LEU A 312 -2.06 -1.57 -10.69
N LEU A 313 -2.01 -2.56 -9.79
CA LEU A 313 -1.47 -3.87 -10.10
C LEU A 313 -2.26 -4.57 -11.22
N ASN A 314 -3.58 -4.48 -11.21
CA ASN A 314 -4.42 -5.00 -12.30
C ASN A 314 -4.13 -4.28 -13.63
N LEU A 315 -3.85 -2.97 -13.60
CA LEU A 315 -3.41 -2.21 -14.77
C LEU A 315 -2.08 -2.77 -15.33
N TYR A 316 -1.06 -2.94 -14.47
CA TYR A 316 0.24 -3.50 -14.87
C TYR A 316 0.16 -4.95 -15.34
N MET A 317 -0.78 -5.73 -14.81
CA MET A 317 -1.07 -7.10 -15.27
C MET A 317 -1.94 -7.14 -16.54
N HIS A 318 -2.26 -5.99 -17.14
CA HIS A 318 -3.17 -5.84 -18.29
C HIS A 318 -4.58 -6.39 -18.08
N LYS A 319 -5.04 -6.48 -16.84
CA LYS A 319 -6.39 -6.90 -16.45
C LYS A 319 -7.34 -5.69 -16.43
N TYR A 320 -7.52 -5.05 -17.57
CA TYR A 320 -8.22 -3.76 -17.68
C TYR A 320 -9.65 -3.78 -17.14
N ASN A 321 -10.42 -4.84 -17.38
CA ASN A 321 -11.80 -4.92 -16.86
C ASN A 321 -11.82 -4.96 -15.34
N ALA A 322 -10.97 -5.81 -14.71
CA ALA A 322 -10.89 -5.89 -13.25
C ALA A 322 -10.39 -4.57 -12.62
N CYS A 323 -9.45 -3.88 -13.29
CA CYS A 323 -9.00 -2.55 -12.89
C CYS A 323 -10.16 -1.55 -12.93
N THR A 324 -10.90 -1.49 -14.04
CA THR A 324 -12.05 -0.57 -14.21
C THR A 324 -13.13 -0.84 -13.17
N ASP A 325 -13.54 -2.11 -12.97
CA ASP A 325 -14.59 -2.49 -12.03
C ASP A 325 -14.21 -2.11 -10.58
N LEU A 326 -12.95 -2.32 -10.21
CA LEU A 326 -12.47 -1.97 -8.87
C LEU A 326 -12.40 -0.44 -8.69
N THR A 327 -11.88 0.27 -9.70
CA THR A 327 -11.75 1.74 -9.65
C THR A 327 -13.11 2.41 -9.62
N GLN A 328 -14.11 1.91 -10.37
CA GLN A 328 -15.48 2.44 -10.33
C GLN A 328 -16.12 2.27 -8.95
N LYS A 329 -15.95 1.10 -8.30
CA LYS A 329 -16.42 0.90 -6.92
C LYS A 329 -15.74 1.83 -5.91
N LEU A 330 -14.48 2.17 -6.15
CA LEU A 330 -13.77 3.16 -5.32
C LEU A 330 -14.29 4.57 -5.57
N LEU A 331 -14.62 4.93 -6.82
CA LEU A 331 -15.20 6.23 -7.15
C LEU A 331 -16.60 6.44 -6.55
N GLU A 332 -17.42 5.39 -6.43
CA GLU A 332 -18.70 5.46 -5.70
C GLU A 332 -18.52 5.89 -4.24
N LYS A 333 -17.40 5.49 -3.61
CA LYS A 333 -17.06 5.83 -2.22
C LYS A 333 -16.31 7.15 -2.10
N TYR A 334 -15.47 7.47 -3.07
CA TYR A 334 -14.54 8.60 -3.05
C TYR A 334 -14.61 9.40 -4.38
N PRO A 335 -15.74 10.06 -4.69
CA PRO A 335 -15.96 10.68 -6.01
C PRO A 335 -14.99 11.82 -6.32
N GLY A 336 -14.41 12.47 -5.30
CA GLY A 336 -13.46 13.57 -5.47
C GLY A 336 -11.98 13.15 -5.58
N ASN A 337 -11.67 11.86 -5.66
CA ASN A 337 -10.28 11.41 -5.67
C ASN A 337 -9.71 11.42 -7.11
N GLU A 338 -8.77 12.33 -7.38
CA GLU A 338 -8.13 12.51 -8.69
C GLU A 338 -7.35 11.28 -9.17
N ASP A 339 -6.70 10.54 -8.26
CA ASP A 339 -5.90 9.35 -8.62
C ASP A 339 -6.74 8.28 -9.30
N LEU A 340 -8.01 8.13 -8.89
CA LEU A 340 -8.92 7.14 -9.48
C LEU A 340 -9.28 7.50 -10.92
N TYR A 341 -9.45 8.79 -11.23
CA TYR A 341 -9.66 9.25 -12.60
C TYR A 341 -8.41 9.04 -13.44
N LEU A 342 -7.22 9.27 -12.89
CA LEU A 342 -5.95 8.98 -13.56
C LEU A 342 -5.79 7.50 -13.90
N ILE A 343 -6.19 6.60 -13.00
CA ILE A 343 -6.17 5.15 -13.25
C ILE A 343 -7.12 4.78 -14.40
N LEU A 344 -8.35 5.31 -14.43
CA LEU A 344 -9.29 5.07 -15.54
C LEU A 344 -8.81 5.64 -16.87
N ALA A 345 -8.20 6.82 -16.84
CA ALA A 345 -7.59 7.42 -18.01
C ALA A 345 -6.43 6.56 -18.54
N ALA A 346 -5.59 6.05 -17.66
CA ALA A 346 -4.50 5.14 -18.00
C ALA A 346 -5.04 3.84 -18.62
N VAL A 347 -6.09 3.23 -18.05
CA VAL A 347 -6.76 2.05 -18.66
C VAL A 347 -7.24 2.37 -20.07
N SER A 348 -7.91 3.51 -20.24
CA SER A 348 -8.44 3.93 -21.55
C SER A 348 -7.34 4.18 -22.58
N ALA A 349 -6.23 4.81 -22.14
CA ALA A 349 -5.06 5.05 -22.99
C ALA A 349 -4.40 3.73 -23.42
N HIS A 350 -4.22 2.77 -22.51
CA HIS A 350 -3.70 1.43 -22.84
C HIS A 350 -4.60 0.63 -23.77
N GLN A 351 -5.90 0.95 -23.81
CA GLN A 351 -6.85 0.38 -24.76
C GLN A 351 -6.93 1.19 -26.08
N ASN A 352 -6.07 2.18 -26.30
CA ASN A 352 -6.09 3.12 -27.44
C ASN A 352 -7.40 3.93 -27.56
N LYS A 353 -8.06 4.22 -26.43
CA LYS A 353 -9.27 5.04 -26.35
C LYS A 353 -8.96 6.44 -25.81
N ASN A 354 -7.92 7.10 -26.37
CA ASN A 354 -7.43 8.39 -25.88
C ASN A 354 -8.51 9.48 -25.89
N SER A 355 -9.38 9.50 -26.89
CA SER A 355 -10.47 10.49 -26.96
C SER A 355 -11.47 10.38 -25.81
N LYS A 356 -11.79 9.14 -25.36
CA LYS A 356 -12.63 8.92 -24.20
C LYS A 356 -11.91 9.35 -22.91
N ALA A 357 -10.65 8.93 -22.72
CA ALA A 357 -9.85 9.32 -21.57
C ALA A 357 -9.77 10.86 -21.46
N LEU A 358 -9.55 11.55 -22.59
CA LEU A 358 -9.49 13.01 -22.64
C LEU A 358 -10.81 13.65 -22.20
N SER A 359 -11.95 13.19 -22.77
CA SER A 359 -13.28 13.71 -22.41
C SER A 359 -13.61 13.49 -20.93
N ASP A 360 -13.28 12.32 -20.36
CA ASP A 360 -13.52 12.00 -18.95
C ASP A 360 -12.67 12.90 -18.04
N LEU A 361 -11.39 13.12 -18.37
CA LEU A 361 -10.50 14.01 -17.62
C LEU A 361 -10.89 15.49 -17.76
N GLU A 362 -11.32 15.95 -18.94
CA GLU A 362 -11.79 17.32 -19.15
C GLU A 362 -13.08 17.62 -18.37
N SER A 363 -13.98 16.63 -18.21
CA SER A 363 -15.17 16.81 -17.39
C SER A 363 -14.80 16.94 -15.91
N PHE A 364 -13.89 16.10 -15.41
CA PHE A 364 -13.42 16.19 -14.01
C PHE A 364 -12.61 17.48 -13.76
N ALA A 365 -11.80 17.93 -14.72
CA ALA A 365 -11.07 19.18 -14.63
C ALA A 365 -11.97 20.43 -14.47
N LYS A 366 -13.22 20.37 -14.94
CA LYS A 366 -14.22 21.43 -14.70
C LYS A 366 -14.75 21.43 -13.27
N GLU A 367 -14.83 20.25 -12.64
CA GLU A 367 -15.25 20.11 -11.25
C GLU A 367 -14.13 20.51 -10.28
N GLN A 368 -12.89 20.19 -10.64
CA GLN A 368 -11.70 20.51 -9.86
C GLN A 368 -10.64 21.23 -10.71
N PRO A 369 -10.81 22.52 -10.97
CA PRO A 369 -9.94 23.29 -11.86
C PRO A 369 -8.49 23.39 -11.33
N GLN A 370 -8.27 23.34 -10.03
CA GLN A 370 -6.94 23.45 -9.40
C GLN A 370 -6.11 22.17 -9.43
N SER A 371 -6.66 21.04 -9.88
CA SER A 371 -5.91 19.78 -9.94
C SER A 371 -4.84 19.81 -11.04
N LEU A 372 -3.58 19.94 -10.62
CA LEU A 372 -2.42 19.92 -11.50
C LEU A 372 -2.20 18.55 -12.14
N ALA A 373 -2.43 17.46 -11.39
CA ALA A 373 -2.23 16.10 -11.87
C ALA A 373 -3.14 15.76 -13.05
N ILE A 374 -4.41 16.17 -12.97
CA ILE A 374 -5.38 16.01 -14.07
C ILE A 374 -4.99 16.85 -15.30
N ARG A 375 -4.55 18.11 -15.09
CA ARG A 375 -4.08 18.95 -16.21
C ARG A 375 -2.86 18.33 -16.92
N PHE A 376 -1.91 17.80 -16.16
CA PHE A 376 -0.77 17.09 -16.75
C PHE A 376 -1.19 15.82 -17.51
N ALA A 377 -2.16 15.06 -17.01
CA ALA A 377 -2.68 13.89 -17.73
C ALA A 377 -3.34 14.28 -19.05
N ILE A 378 -4.13 15.37 -19.07
CA ILE A 378 -4.74 15.91 -20.29
C ILE A 378 -3.64 16.31 -21.28
N ILE A 379 -2.66 17.10 -20.83
CA ILE A 379 -1.53 17.54 -21.67
C ILE A 379 -0.76 16.33 -22.23
N GLN A 380 -0.50 15.32 -21.41
CA GLN A 380 0.18 14.10 -21.84
C GLN A 380 -0.60 13.37 -22.96
N LEU A 381 -1.91 13.21 -22.82
CA LEU A 381 -2.76 12.59 -23.85
C LEU A 381 -2.78 13.44 -25.15
N GLN A 382 -2.87 14.76 -25.02
CA GLN A 382 -2.83 15.68 -26.17
C GLN A 382 -1.48 15.61 -26.90
N LEU A 383 -0.37 15.46 -26.16
CA LEU A 383 0.97 15.29 -26.72
C LEU A 383 1.15 13.94 -27.41
N ILE A 384 0.59 12.86 -26.84
CA ILE A 384 0.54 11.53 -27.49
C ILE A 384 -0.18 11.63 -28.82
N ASP A 385 -1.27 12.37 -28.89
CA ASP A 385 -2.03 12.64 -30.11
C ASP A 385 -1.37 13.70 -31.00
N SER A 386 -0.18 14.20 -30.67
CA SER A 386 0.58 15.26 -31.39
C SER A 386 -0.14 16.62 -31.46
N LYS A 387 -1.10 16.89 -30.58
CA LYS A 387 -1.88 18.13 -30.49
C LYS A 387 -1.17 19.16 -29.60
N ARG A 388 0.00 19.68 -30.04
CA ARG A 388 0.85 20.57 -29.22
C ARG A 388 0.17 21.89 -28.86
N ASN A 389 -0.60 22.48 -29.78
CA ASN A 389 -1.31 23.73 -29.54
C ASN A 389 -2.39 23.57 -28.45
N ALA A 390 -3.18 22.48 -28.50
CA ALA A 390 -4.17 22.19 -27.47
C ALA A 390 -3.50 21.96 -26.08
N ALA A 391 -2.34 21.29 -26.04
CA ALA A 391 -1.58 21.11 -24.82
C ALA A 391 -1.11 22.45 -24.24
N LEU A 392 -0.68 23.38 -25.10
CA LEU A 392 -0.29 24.73 -24.69
C LEU A 392 -1.50 25.50 -24.13
N GLU A 393 -2.65 25.50 -24.83
CA GLU A 393 -3.87 26.15 -24.38
C GLU A 393 -4.36 25.60 -23.02
N THR A 394 -4.27 24.29 -22.82
CA THR A 394 -4.62 23.65 -21.54
C THR A 394 -3.72 24.14 -20.40
N LEU A 395 -2.40 24.27 -20.65
CA LEU A 395 -1.45 24.75 -19.65
C LEU A 395 -1.62 26.25 -19.37
N GLU A 396 -1.79 27.07 -20.42
CA GLU A 396 -2.04 28.52 -20.27
C GLU A 396 -3.36 28.79 -19.51
N SER A 397 -4.42 28.02 -19.77
CA SER A 397 -5.67 28.11 -19.03
C SER A 397 -5.46 27.85 -17.54
N TYR A 398 -4.76 26.77 -17.20
CA TYR A 398 -4.42 26.47 -15.80
C TYR A 398 -3.58 27.56 -15.14
N LEU A 399 -2.57 28.06 -15.82
CA LEU A 399 -1.70 29.11 -15.30
C LEU A 399 -2.48 30.43 -15.07
N ASN A 400 -3.47 30.74 -15.91
CA ASN A 400 -4.35 31.89 -15.69
C ASN A 400 -5.22 31.73 -14.43
N GLU A 401 -5.68 30.51 -14.12
CA GLU A 401 -6.44 30.21 -12.90
C GLU A 401 -5.59 30.37 -11.62
N VAL A 402 -4.33 29.95 -11.66
CA VAL A 402 -3.40 30.02 -10.51
C VAL A 402 -2.54 31.28 -10.47
N LYS A 403 -2.77 32.24 -11.34
CA LYS A 403 -1.98 33.48 -11.45
C LYS A 403 -1.91 34.30 -10.13
N SER A 404 -2.95 34.18 -9.29
CA SER A 404 -2.99 34.81 -7.95
C SER A 404 -2.08 34.14 -6.91
N GLN A 405 -1.54 32.96 -7.21
CA GLN A 405 -0.69 32.15 -6.34
C GLN A 405 0.71 32.03 -6.92
N PRO A 406 1.64 32.97 -6.66
CA PRO A 406 2.97 33.00 -7.27
C PRO A 406 3.79 31.73 -6.99
N GLU A 407 3.58 31.11 -5.81
CA GLU A 407 4.27 29.88 -5.40
C GLU A 407 3.93 28.68 -6.29
N VAL A 408 2.68 28.61 -6.76
CA VAL A 408 2.20 27.56 -7.68
C VAL A 408 2.55 27.92 -9.12
N TYR A 409 2.31 29.18 -9.51
CA TYR A 409 2.55 29.64 -10.88
C TYR A 409 4.01 29.47 -11.32
N TYR A 410 4.96 29.86 -10.46
CA TYR A 410 6.39 29.77 -10.78
C TYR A 410 7.03 28.46 -10.32
N GLN A 411 6.26 27.39 -10.19
CA GLN A 411 6.85 26.07 -9.95
C GLN A 411 7.77 25.69 -11.13
N PRO A 412 9.03 25.24 -10.84
CA PRO A 412 10.02 24.97 -11.86
C PRO A 412 9.56 23.99 -12.95
N ALA A 413 8.80 22.96 -12.56
CA ALA A 413 8.28 21.96 -13.50
C ALA A 413 7.25 22.54 -14.48
N LEU A 414 6.36 23.45 -14.00
CA LEU A 414 5.37 24.13 -14.85
C LEU A 414 6.04 25.05 -15.87
N ILE A 415 7.00 25.87 -15.39
CA ILE A 415 7.75 26.77 -16.26
C ILE A 415 8.53 25.99 -17.31
N ALA A 416 9.21 24.90 -16.93
CA ALA A 416 9.95 24.06 -17.89
C ALA A 416 9.03 23.47 -18.97
N LEU A 417 7.85 22.98 -18.59
CA LEU A 417 6.87 22.45 -19.55
C LEU A 417 6.32 23.55 -20.46
N LEU A 418 6.01 24.72 -19.92
CA LEU A 418 5.49 25.87 -20.67
C LEU A 418 6.51 26.36 -21.72
N VAL A 419 7.76 26.52 -21.31
CA VAL A 419 8.87 26.92 -22.19
C VAL A 419 9.07 25.89 -23.30
N TRP A 420 9.07 24.60 -22.95
CA TRP A 420 9.18 23.53 -23.94
C TRP A 420 8.00 23.56 -24.95
N LEU A 421 6.76 23.79 -24.49
CA LEU A 421 5.61 23.89 -25.37
C LEU A 421 5.70 25.12 -26.29
N TYR A 422 6.17 26.28 -25.79
CA TYR A 422 6.42 27.46 -26.61
C TYR A 422 7.47 27.20 -27.68
N GLU A 423 8.58 26.52 -27.33
CA GLU A 423 9.58 26.11 -28.32
C GLU A 423 8.97 25.20 -29.41
N GLN A 424 8.20 24.20 -28.99
CA GLN A 424 7.58 23.25 -29.93
C GLN A 424 6.51 23.87 -30.84
N THR A 425 5.92 24.99 -30.43
CA THR A 425 4.92 25.76 -31.20
C THR A 425 5.52 26.94 -31.94
N GLY A 426 6.87 27.15 -31.85
CA GLY A 426 7.58 28.22 -32.53
C GLY A 426 7.47 29.61 -31.90
N GLN A 427 7.01 29.70 -30.64
CA GLN A 427 6.80 30.97 -29.90
C GLN A 427 8.02 31.29 -29.01
N SER A 428 9.22 31.37 -29.59
CA SER A 428 10.49 31.51 -28.85
C SER A 428 10.55 32.80 -28.02
N GLU A 429 9.92 33.89 -28.46
CA GLU A 429 9.90 35.15 -27.70
C GLU A 429 9.11 35.01 -26.38
N ARG A 430 7.97 34.34 -26.43
CA ARG A 430 7.17 34.06 -25.20
C ARG A 430 7.92 33.13 -24.24
N ALA A 431 8.60 32.11 -24.79
CA ALA A 431 9.45 31.23 -24.00
C ALA A 431 10.52 32.01 -23.23
N MET A 432 11.17 32.95 -23.89
CA MET A 432 12.21 33.80 -23.32
C MET A 432 11.64 34.70 -22.21
N GLN A 433 10.55 35.38 -22.50
CA GLN A 433 9.88 36.26 -21.53
C GLN A 433 9.46 35.48 -20.25
N THR A 434 8.89 34.30 -20.42
CA THR A 434 8.50 33.42 -19.32
C THR A 434 9.70 33.03 -18.44
N LEU A 435 10.83 32.71 -19.04
CA LEU A 435 12.06 32.38 -18.32
C LEU A 435 12.64 33.58 -17.56
N ASP A 436 12.63 34.76 -18.18
CA ASP A 436 13.11 35.98 -17.53
C ASP A 436 12.24 36.35 -16.33
N ASP A 437 10.91 36.27 -16.45
CA ASP A 437 9.96 36.52 -15.37
C ASP A 437 10.13 35.49 -14.24
N ALA A 438 10.26 34.21 -14.57
CA ALA A 438 10.49 33.14 -13.58
C ALA A 438 11.83 33.33 -12.85
N SER A 439 12.91 33.64 -13.58
CA SER A 439 14.22 33.91 -12.99
C SER A 439 14.20 35.10 -12.05
N ALA A 440 13.48 36.17 -12.41
CA ALA A 440 13.30 37.33 -11.55
C ALA A 440 12.57 37.01 -10.25
N GLN A 441 11.54 36.17 -10.30
CA GLN A 441 10.80 35.73 -9.12
C GLN A 441 11.60 34.77 -8.22
N TRP A 442 12.32 33.83 -8.81
CA TRP A 442 13.18 32.91 -8.05
C TRP A 442 14.34 33.64 -7.34
N LYS A 443 14.86 34.73 -7.92
CA LYS A 443 15.84 35.60 -7.27
C LYS A 443 15.25 36.42 -6.11
N LYS A 444 13.97 36.79 -6.16
CA LYS A 444 13.27 37.53 -5.08
C LYS A 444 12.90 36.64 -3.89
N GLY A 445 12.64 35.35 -4.12
CA GLY A 445 12.19 34.36 -3.12
C GLY A 445 13.25 33.83 -2.17
N THR A 446 14.44 34.45 -2.08
CA THR A 446 15.59 33.94 -1.30
C THR A 446 15.48 34.05 0.22
N SER A 447 14.33 34.47 0.79
CA SER A 447 14.25 34.72 2.25
C SER A 447 13.34 33.78 3.06
N SER A 448 12.47 32.98 2.46
CA SER A 448 11.68 32.02 3.27
C SER A 448 11.03 30.95 2.40
N THR A 449 11.35 29.72 2.69
CA THR A 449 10.81 28.47 2.10
C THR A 449 11.42 27.96 0.81
N SER A 450 11.98 26.84 0.92
CA SER A 450 12.44 25.67 0.15
C SER A 450 12.19 25.54 -1.38
N THR A 451 11.97 26.57 -2.15
CA THR A 451 11.81 26.49 -3.61
C THR A 451 12.96 27.11 -4.38
N LYS A 452 14.20 26.70 -4.04
CA LYS A 452 15.31 26.93 -4.98
C LYS A 452 15.05 26.05 -6.21
N PRO A 453 15.04 26.64 -7.42
CA PRO A 453 14.87 25.83 -8.62
C PRO A 453 15.99 24.78 -8.68
N PRO A 454 15.66 23.52 -9.06
CA PRO A 454 16.69 22.50 -9.25
C PRO A 454 17.78 23.00 -10.20
N SER A 455 19.03 22.68 -9.91
CA SER A 455 20.17 23.08 -10.77
C SER A 455 19.98 22.67 -12.23
N SER A 456 19.27 21.57 -12.48
CA SER A 456 18.92 21.10 -13.83
C SER A 456 18.05 22.10 -14.62
N ILE A 457 17.13 22.79 -13.99
CA ILE A 457 16.27 23.79 -14.65
C ILE A 457 17.05 25.05 -14.93
N LEU A 458 17.90 25.52 -14.00
CA LEU A 458 18.78 26.64 -14.23
C LEU A 458 19.76 26.36 -15.37
N LYS A 459 20.29 25.13 -15.51
CA LYS A 459 21.09 24.70 -16.63
C LYS A 459 20.32 24.76 -17.96
N GLN A 460 19.08 24.27 -17.97
CA GLN A 460 18.23 24.33 -19.17
C GLN A 460 17.92 25.77 -19.56
N THR A 461 17.64 26.66 -18.58
CA THR A 461 17.44 28.09 -18.83
C THR A 461 18.67 28.74 -19.43
N ALA A 462 19.85 28.47 -18.87
CA ALA A 462 21.12 28.99 -19.40
C ALA A 462 21.42 28.45 -20.82
N ALA A 463 21.17 27.15 -21.05
CA ALA A 463 21.34 26.55 -22.38
C ALA A 463 20.35 27.13 -23.41
N PHE A 464 19.14 27.46 -22.99
CA PHE A 464 18.15 28.10 -23.85
C PHE A 464 18.58 29.52 -24.23
N LYS A 465 19.09 30.36 -23.27
CA LYS A 465 19.65 31.68 -23.53
C LYS A 465 20.82 31.62 -24.48
N LEU A 466 21.67 30.59 -24.31
CA LEU A 466 22.79 30.36 -25.20
C LEU A 466 22.35 30.12 -26.67
N LYS A 467 21.34 29.22 -26.86
CA LYS A 467 20.77 28.96 -28.19
C LYS A 467 20.10 30.17 -28.81
N ALA A 468 19.53 31.05 -27.98
CA ALA A 468 18.88 32.26 -28.43
C ALA A 468 19.84 33.43 -28.71
N GLY A 469 21.17 33.22 -28.60
CA GLY A 469 22.19 34.23 -28.84
C GLY A 469 22.36 35.25 -27.71
N ARG A 470 21.74 35.06 -26.54
CA ARG A 470 21.89 35.91 -25.36
C ARG A 470 23.09 35.46 -24.52
N PHE A 471 24.28 35.57 -25.09
CA PHE A 471 25.48 35.00 -24.50
C PHE A 471 25.86 35.60 -23.15
N GLN A 472 25.70 36.92 -22.93
CA GLN A 472 26.02 37.56 -21.66
C GLN A 472 25.12 37.08 -20.52
N ASP A 473 23.83 36.93 -20.77
CA ASP A 473 22.89 36.44 -19.79
C ASP A 473 23.13 34.93 -19.47
N ALA A 474 23.50 34.17 -20.50
CA ALA A 474 23.91 32.77 -20.34
C ALA A 474 25.17 32.64 -19.48
N VAL A 475 26.17 33.50 -19.68
CA VAL A 475 27.40 33.57 -18.88
C VAL A 475 27.05 33.78 -17.40
N THR A 476 26.19 34.78 -17.08
CA THR A 476 25.83 35.08 -15.69
C THR A 476 25.13 33.91 -14.99
N ASP A 477 24.26 33.20 -15.70
CA ASP A 477 23.55 32.05 -15.16
C ASP A 477 24.47 30.83 -14.97
N TYR A 478 25.37 30.55 -15.96
CA TYR A 478 26.36 29.48 -15.84
C TYR A 478 27.42 29.76 -14.77
N GLU A 479 27.86 31.01 -14.59
CA GLU A 479 28.75 31.36 -13.47
C GLU A 479 28.12 31.06 -12.10
N GLN A 480 26.85 31.35 -11.94
CA GLN A 480 26.13 31.03 -10.69
C GLN A 480 26.06 29.52 -10.44
N LEU A 481 25.84 28.74 -11.51
CA LEU A 481 25.83 27.27 -11.44
C LEU A 481 27.19 26.69 -11.08
N VAL A 482 28.27 27.17 -11.74
CA VAL A 482 29.64 26.73 -11.45
C VAL A 482 30.12 27.16 -10.06
N LYS A 483 29.67 28.33 -9.56
CA LYS A 483 29.93 28.74 -8.17
C LYS A 483 29.22 27.86 -7.17
N ALA A 484 28.03 27.36 -7.50
CA ALA A 484 27.27 26.45 -6.64
C ALA A 484 27.81 25.00 -6.64
N ASP A 485 28.23 24.53 -7.80
CA ASP A 485 28.87 23.21 -8.00
C ASP A 485 30.03 23.30 -8.98
N PRO A 486 31.28 23.45 -8.47
CA PRO A 486 32.48 23.56 -9.30
C PRO A 486 32.84 22.29 -10.07
N MET A 487 32.26 21.14 -9.79
CA MET A 487 32.52 19.86 -10.44
C MET A 487 31.49 19.50 -11.52
N ASP A 488 30.53 20.35 -11.77
CA ASP A 488 29.47 20.12 -12.75
C ASP A 488 30.01 20.35 -14.18
N ALA A 489 30.42 19.28 -14.83
CA ALA A 489 30.96 19.29 -16.19
C ALA A 489 30.01 19.92 -17.22
N GLN A 490 28.71 19.77 -17.07
CA GLN A 490 27.71 20.33 -17.98
C GLN A 490 27.61 21.86 -17.85
N ALA A 491 27.63 22.36 -16.60
CA ALA A 491 27.63 23.80 -16.34
C ALA A 491 28.95 24.45 -16.83
N ILE A 492 30.08 23.80 -16.58
CA ILE A 492 31.40 24.28 -17.07
C ILE A 492 31.45 24.32 -18.60
N ALA A 493 31.02 23.25 -19.29
CA ALA A 493 30.98 23.22 -20.76
C ALA A 493 30.06 24.30 -21.34
N GLY A 494 28.89 24.52 -20.74
CA GLY A 494 27.97 25.60 -21.11
C GLY A 494 28.58 26.99 -20.90
N LEU A 495 29.31 27.19 -19.80
CA LEU A 495 30.03 28.44 -19.50
C LEU A 495 31.13 28.71 -20.51
N ILE A 496 31.94 27.70 -20.86
CA ILE A 496 32.99 27.82 -21.86
C ILE A 496 32.40 28.19 -23.22
N THR A 497 31.29 27.55 -23.61
CA THR A 497 30.62 27.85 -24.89
C THR A 497 30.09 29.29 -24.91
N ALA A 498 29.52 29.76 -23.80
CA ALA A 498 29.03 31.13 -23.69
C ALA A 498 30.19 32.16 -23.69
N TYR A 499 31.30 31.85 -22.99
CA TYR A 499 32.48 32.71 -22.99
C TYR A 499 33.21 32.73 -24.34
N ALA A 500 33.19 31.65 -25.10
CA ALA A 500 33.79 31.62 -26.42
C ALA A 500 33.27 32.74 -27.34
N GLU A 501 32.00 33.11 -27.17
CA GLU A 501 31.36 34.19 -27.94
C GLU A 501 31.53 35.57 -27.30
N VAL A 502 31.66 35.64 -25.95
CA VAL A 502 31.76 36.94 -25.23
C VAL A 502 33.19 37.33 -24.93
N ASN A 503 33.99 36.39 -24.42
CA ASN A 503 35.38 36.60 -24.01
C ASN A 503 36.23 35.31 -24.15
N PRO A 504 36.90 35.08 -25.29
CA PRO A 504 37.64 33.84 -25.53
C PRO A 504 38.76 33.56 -24.51
N ALA A 505 39.37 34.59 -23.94
CA ALA A 505 40.44 34.41 -22.95
C ALA A 505 39.95 33.77 -21.64
N LEU A 506 38.70 34.05 -21.24
CA LEU A 506 38.10 33.39 -20.10
C LEU A 506 37.64 31.95 -20.44
N ALA A 507 37.22 31.70 -21.67
CA ALA A 507 36.89 30.36 -22.12
C ALA A 507 38.09 29.41 -22.01
N GLU A 508 39.31 29.85 -22.43
CA GLU A 508 40.54 29.07 -22.28
C GLU A 508 40.88 28.77 -20.82
N LYS A 509 40.68 29.75 -19.92
CA LYS A 509 40.94 29.57 -18.50
C LYS A 509 40.05 28.47 -17.89
N TYR A 510 38.77 28.45 -18.22
CA TYR A 510 37.82 27.43 -17.73
C TYR A 510 37.95 26.10 -18.46
N GLY A 511 38.57 26.06 -19.65
CA GLY A 511 38.85 24.83 -20.39
C GLY A 511 39.66 23.81 -19.60
N ASN A 512 40.60 24.30 -18.76
CA ASN A 512 41.40 23.44 -17.88
C ASN A 512 40.60 22.87 -16.67
N SER A 513 39.42 23.38 -16.42
CA SER A 513 38.54 22.92 -15.30
C SER A 513 37.58 21.79 -15.73
N LEU A 514 37.54 21.48 -17.04
CA LEU A 514 36.74 20.33 -17.49
C LEU A 514 37.38 19.02 -17.00
N PRO A 515 36.62 18.10 -16.47
CA PRO A 515 37.14 16.78 -16.13
C PRO A 515 37.68 16.11 -17.39
N ALA A 516 38.89 15.52 -17.29
CA ALA A 516 39.50 14.80 -18.38
C ALA A 516 38.55 13.67 -18.85
N PHE A 517 38.38 13.57 -20.17
CA PHE A 517 37.61 12.49 -20.76
C PHE A 517 38.34 11.17 -20.53
N GLU A 518 37.92 10.40 -19.53
CA GLU A 518 38.47 9.07 -19.27
C GLU A 518 37.99 8.10 -20.38
N SER A 519 38.75 8.04 -21.48
CA SER A 519 38.52 7.02 -22.51
C SER A 519 38.98 5.61 -22.10
N GLY A 520 39.50 5.46 -20.87
CA GLY A 520 40.20 4.26 -20.41
C GLY A 520 39.37 2.96 -20.30
N GLU A 521 38.05 3.02 -20.38
CA GLU A 521 37.19 1.81 -20.34
C GLU A 521 36.50 1.49 -21.69
N LEU A 522 36.66 2.33 -22.70
CA LEU A 522 36.12 2.03 -24.04
C LEU A 522 37.09 1.07 -24.76
N ASP A 523 36.72 -0.22 -24.75
CA ASP A 523 37.42 -1.21 -25.59
C ASP A 523 37.10 -0.93 -27.08
N LEU A 524 37.94 -0.07 -27.67
CA LEU A 524 37.84 0.35 -29.07
C LEU A 524 37.83 -0.86 -30.00
N VAL A 525 38.59 -1.92 -29.71
CA VAL A 525 38.66 -3.14 -30.50
C VAL A 525 37.32 -3.87 -30.50
N THR A 526 36.61 -3.89 -29.33
CA THR A 526 35.27 -4.48 -29.26
C THR A 526 34.24 -3.62 -30.00
N LEU A 527 34.40 -2.29 -30.02
CA LEU A 527 33.51 -1.38 -30.76
C LEU A 527 33.66 -1.50 -32.26
N GLU A 528 34.90 -1.65 -32.76
CA GLU A 528 35.19 -1.84 -34.18
C GLU A 528 34.63 -3.15 -34.74
N HIS A 529 34.54 -4.18 -33.90
CA HIS A 529 33.97 -5.49 -34.27
C HIS A 529 32.46 -5.61 -34.09
N VAL A 530 31.75 -4.54 -33.65
CA VAL A 530 30.30 -4.55 -33.49
C VAL A 530 29.60 -4.24 -34.80
N VAL A 531 29.14 -5.25 -35.51
CA VAL A 531 28.26 -5.08 -36.68
C VAL A 531 26.87 -4.68 -36.20
N PRO A 532 26.31 -3.53 -36.62
CA PRO A 532 24.95 -3.13 -36.23
C PRO A 532 23.90 -4.19 -36.68
N GLY A 533 23.05 -4.62 -35.75
CA GLY A 533 21.97 -5.57 -36.04
C GLY A 533 22.27 -7.06 -35.79
N VAL A 534 23.49 -7.43 -35.44
CA VAL A 534 23.82 -8.83 -35.08
C VAL A 534 23.68 -9.02 -33.57
N LYS A 535 22.77 -9.91 -33.13
CA LYS A 535 22.66 -10.31 -31.71
C LYS A 535 23.98 -10.94 -31.27
N ARG A 536 24.68 -10.31 -30.30
CA ARG A 536 25.89 -10.86 -29.69
C ARG A 536 25.61 -12.24 -29.11
N ARG A 537 26.27 -13.29 -29.61
CA ARG A 537 26.41 -14.55 -28.88
C ARG A 537 27.32 -14.30 -27.67
N TYR A 538 26.91 -14.81 -26.52
CA TYR A 538 27.65 -14.73 -25.27
C TYR A 538 29.09 -15.25 -25.47
N VAL A 539 30.05 -14.36 -25.53
CA VAL A 539 31.48 -14.72 -25.54
C VAL A 539 31.93 -14.78 -24.08
N LYS A 540 32.34 -15.97 -23.66
CA LYS A 540 32.94 -16.18 -22.35
C LYS A 540 34.25 -15.36 -22.29
N LYS A 541 34.34 -14.40 -21.39
CA LYS A 541 35.58 -13.68 -21.10
C LYS A 541 36.57 -14.69 -20.50
N ASP A 542 37.63 -15.02 -21.22
CA ASP A 542 38.82 -15.68 -20.69
C ASP A 542 39.64 -14.63 -19.95
N GLY A 543 39.47 -14.60 -18.62
CA GLY A 543 40.24 -13.70 -17.78
C GLY A 543 41.67 -14.16 -17.63
N LYS A 544 42.60 -13.35 -18.15
CA LYS A 544 43.99 -13.30 -17.67
C LYS A 544 44.07 -12.03 -16.83
N ASP A 545 43.96 -12.18 -15.53
CA ASP A 545 44.78 -11.48 -14.56
C ASP A 545 44.52 -12.02 -13.16
N GLY A 546 45.60 -12.21 -12.41
CA GLY A 546 45.68 -12.98 -11.21
C GLY A 546 44.98 -12.36 -10.00
N HIS A 547 43.86 -12.91 -9.64
CA HIS A 547 43.40 -12.98 -8.25
C HIS A 547 42.91 -14.40 -7.97
N VAL A 548 43.45 -14.98 -6.90
CA VAL A 548 43.21 -16.34 -6.41
C VAL A 548 41.74 -16.65 -6.37
N ALA A 549 41.23 -17.32 -7.40
CA ALA A 549 39.86 -17.80 -7.45
C ALA A 549 39.66 -18.89 -6.42
N LYS A 550 38.77 -18.68 -5.45
CA LYS A 550 38.21 -19.74 -4.62
C LYS A 550 37.69 -20.84 -5.53
N LYS A 551 38.29 -22.03 -5.46
CA LYS A 551 37.90 -23.21 -6.21
C LYS A 551 36.41 -23.45 -6.06
N SER A 552 35.64 -23.20 -7.12
CA SER A 552 34.27 -23.64 -7.29
C SER A 552 34.27 -25.17 -7.16
N LYS A 553 33.56 -25.69 -6.17
CA LYS A 553 33.34 -27.13 -6.01
C LYS A 553 32.71 -27.65 -7.30
N ASN A 554 33.43 -28.49 -8.03
CA ASN A 554 32.95 -29.21 -9.19
C ASN A 554 31.60 -29.87 -8.85
N LYS A 555 30.52 -29.37 -9.40
CA LYS A 555 29.23 -30.08 -9.39
C LYS A 555 29.47 -31.40 -10.15
N LYS A 556 29.61 -32.50 -9.41
CA LYS A 556 29.64 -33.85 -9.99
C LYS A 556 28.44 -33.96 -10.95
N LYS A 557 28.71 -34.17 -12.24
CA LYS A 557 27.68 -34.47 -13.22
C LYS A 557 26.89 -35.65 -12.66
N ARG A 558 25.60 -35.47 -12.41
CA ARG A 558 24.70 -36.55 -11.99
C ARG A 558 24.77 -37.62 -13.09
N LYS A 559 25.12 -38.83 -12.74
CA LYS A 559 25.04 -40.00 -13.65
C LYS A 559 23.59 -40.09 -14.11
N ALA A 560 23.38 -40.29 -15.42
CA ALA A 560 22.06 -40.52 -15.98
C ALA A 560 21.43 -41.73 -15.26
N LEU A 561 20.22 -41.54 -14.72
CA LEU A 561 19.43 -42.64 -14.16
C LEU A 561 18.86 -43.45 -15.34
N LEU A 562 19.48 -44.53 -15.65
CA LEU A 562 18.97 -45.50 -16.63
C LEU A 562 17.85 -46.34 -16.01
N PRO A 563 16.84 -46.76 -16.80
CA PRO A 563 15.79 -47.67 -16.32
C PRO A 563 16.35 -48.95 -15.73
N LYS A 564 15.67 -49.56 -14.74
CA LYS A 564 16.10 -50.79 -14.05
C LYS A 564 16.32 -52.00 -14.97
N GLN A 565 15.75 -51.96 -16.17
CA GLN A 565 15.89 -52.95 -17.23
C GLN A 565 16.36 -52.24 -18.51
N TYR A 566 17.57 -51.70 -18.49
CA TYR A 566 18.18 -51.04 -19.65
C TYR A 566 19.05 -52.09 -20.41
N ASP A 567 18.65 -52.37 -21.65
CA ASP A 567 19.45 -53.14 -22.60
C ASP A 567 20.10 -52.19 -23.61
N ALA A 568 21.42 -52.13 -23.62
CA ALA A 568 22.20 -51.23 -24.46
C ALA A 568 22.13 -51.61 -25.97
N GLN A 569 21.70 -52.82 -26.32
CA GLN A 569 21.60 -53.29 -27.70
C GLN A 569 20.19 -53.24 -28.29
N ALA A 570 19.17 -52.97 -27.47
CA ALA A 570 17.80 -52.80 -27.94
C ALA A 570 17.62 -51.48 -28.71
N THR A 571 17.05 -51.58 -29.92
CA THR A 571 16.69 -50.39 -30.72
C THR A 571 15.67 -49.57 -29.97
N PRO A 572 15.89 -48.26 -29.80
CA PRO A 572 14.97 -47.39 -29.03
C PRO A 572 13.61 -47.34 -29.71
N ASP A 573 12.52 -47.50 -28.92
CA ASP A 573 11.14 -47.34 -29.39
C ASP A 573 10.97 -45.99 -30.14
N PRO A 574 10.55 -46.01 -31.41
CA PRO A 574 10.35 -44.82 -32.22
C PRO A 574 9.29 -43.86 -31.62
N GLU A 575 8.35 -44.39 -30.84
CA GLU A 575 7.31 -43.56 -30.17
C GLU A 575 7.76 -42.98 -28.81
N ARG A 576 9.01 -43.18 -28.38
CA ARG A 576 9.52 -42.68 -27.09
C ARG A 576 9.39 -41.18 -26.90
N TRP A 577 9.29 -40.40 -27.99
CA TRP A 577 9.15 -38.96 -28.00
C TRP A 577 7.71 -38.47 -27.83
N LEU A 578 6.73 -39.37 -28.05
CA LEU A 578 5.33 -39.06 -27.85
C LEU A 578 4.95 -39.13 -26.36
N PRO A 579 4.05 -38.27 -25.90
CA PRO A 579 3.46 -38.33 -24.56
C PRO A 579 2.87 -39.75 -24.35
N LYS A 580 3.00 -40.27 -23.14
CA LYS A 580 2.62 -41.66 -22.80
C LYS A 580 1.18 -42.05 -23.21
N ARG A 581 0.28 -41.07 -23.35
CA ARG A 581 -1.13 -41.22 -23.74
C ARG A 581 -1.33 -41.35 -25.27
N GLU A 582 -0.37 -40.92 -26.06
CA GLU A 582 -0.41 -40.87 -27.52
C GLU A 582 0.34 -42.03 -28.17
N ARG A 583 1.01 -42.88 -27.37
CA ARG A 583 1.72 -44.05 -27.88
C ARG A 583 0.75 -45.15 -28.27
N SER A 584 1.00 -45.85 -29.38
CA SER A 584 0.19 -46.96 -29.86
C SER A 584 0.04 -48.09 -28.84
N SER A 585 1.03 -48.27 -27.96
CA SER A 585 1.04 -49.25 -26.88
C SER A 585 0.27 -48.85 -25.62
N TYR A 586 -0.28 -47.62 -25.55
CA TYR A 586 -0.97 -47.12 -24.35
C TYR A 586 -2.38 -47.67 -24.23
N ARG A 587 -2.65 -48.36 -23.11
CA ARG A 587 -4.01 -48.79 -22.71
C ARG A 587 -4.40 -48.16 -21.41
N ALA A 588 -5.45 -47.34 -21.44
CA ALA A 588 -5.99 -46.69 -20.24
C ALA A 588 -6.59 -47.70 -19.27
N LYS A 589 -6.20 -47.65 -17.99
CA LYS A 589 -6.75 -48.50 -16.92
C LYS A 589 -7.83 -47.73 -16.12
N GLY A 590 -8.96 -48.40 -15.81
CA GLY A 590 -9.99 -47.89 -14.88
C GLY A 590 -10.97 -46.89 -15.47
N LYS A 591 -11.50 -46.00 -14.64
CA LYS A 591 -12.55 -44.99 -14.95
C LYS A 591 -12.22 -44.02 -16.10
N ASN A 592 -10.98 -43.95 -16.52
CA ASN A 592 -10.52 -43.04 -17.58
C ASN A 592 -10.69 -43.63 -19.02
N ARG A 593 -11.31 -44.80 -19.18
CA ARG A 593 -11.54 -45.41 -20.50
C ARG A 593 -12.46 -44.59 -21.42
N LYS A 594 -13.36 -43.76 -20.81
CA LYS A 594 -14.31 -42.92 -21.57
C LYS A 594 -13.78 -41.52 -21.94
N ALA A 595 -12.62 -41.13 -21.44
CA ALA A 595 -12.05 -39.81 -21.68
C ALA A 595 -11.16 -39.69 -22.94
N LEU A 596 -10.93 -40.79 -23.64
CA LEU A 596 -10.04 -40.88 -24.82
C LEU A 596 -10.72 -40.44 -26.14
N VAL A 597 -12.00 -40.02 -26.11
CA VAL A 597 -12.75 -39.70 -27.34
C VAL A 597 -12.97 -38.18 -27.52
N LYS A 598 -12.40 -37.35 -26.66
CA LYS A 598 -12.39 -35.88 -26.90
C LYS A 598 -10.98 -35.46 -27.30
N GLY A 599 -10.76 -35.29 -28.61
CA GLY A 599 -9.55 -34.74 -29.17
C GLY A 599 -9.29 -33.33 -28.60
N SER A 600 -8.06 -33.05 -28.23
CA SER A 600 -7.60 -31.69 -27.95
C SER A 600 -7.61 -30.92 -29.26
N GLN A 601 -8.03 -29.65 -29.22
CA GLN A 601 -7.98 -28.73 -30.36
C GLN A 601 -6.55 -28.74 -30.96
N GLY A 602 -6.43 -29.22 -32.21
CA GLY A 602 -5.18 -29.14 -32.95
C GLY A 602 -4.70 -30.40 -33.66
N THR A 603 -5.38 -31.53 -33.56
CA THR A 603 -5.05 -32.74 -34.34
C THR A 603 -5.98 -32.85 -35.54
N SER A 604 -5.45 -32.61 -36.74
CA SER A 604 -6.08 -32.95 -38.01
C SER A 604 -6.14 -34.48 -38.16
N ASP A 605 -7.34 -35.03 -38.24
CA ASP A 605 -7.55 -36.44 -38.60
C ASP A 605 -7.15 -36.65 -40.08
N VAL A 606 -6.07 -37.38 -40.28
CA VAL A 606 -5.78 -38.01 -41.57
C VAL A 606 -5.79 -39.53 -41.34
N GLY A 607 -6.87 -40.14 -41.73
CA GLY A 607 -6.96 -41.60 -41.67
C GLY A 607 -8.24 -42.10 -42.31
N GLY A 608 -8.16 -42.41 -43.57
CA GLY A 608 -9.21 -42.76 -44.51
C GLY A 608 -10.04 -44.00 -44.20
N GLY A 609 -11.18 -44.05 -44.84
CA GLY A 609 -12.04 -45.23 -44.95
C GLY A 609 -13.42 -44.93 -45.49
N ILE A 610 -13.54 -44.74 -46.78
CA ILE A 610 -14.59 -45.19 -47.74
C ILE A 610 -16.04 -45.32 -47.21
N GLY A 611 -16.92 -44.58 -47.82
CA GLY A 611 -18.25 -45.06 -48.15
C GLY A 611 -19.47 -44.18 -47.83
N GLY A 612 -20.04 -43.52 -48.82
CA GLY A 612 -21.48 -43.41 -48.95
C GLY A 612 -22.16 -42.07 -48.75
N THR A 613 -22.21 -41.30 -49.82
CA THR A 613 -23.36 -40.55 -50.38
C THR A 613 -24.33 -39.79 -49.47
N GLY A 614 -24.50 -38.53 -49.76
CA GLY A 614 -25.84 -37.96 -49.71
C GLY A 614 -26.00 -36.55 -49.12
N SER A 615 -25.82 -35.55 -49.95
CA SER A 615 -26.66 -34.36 -50.19
C SER A 615 -27.14 -33.45 -49.03
N ALA A 616 -26.65 -32.30 -49.05
CA ALA A 616 -27.32 -30.97 -49.18
C ALA A 616 -28.32 -30.46 -48.11
N ASN A 617 -28.04 -29.24 -47.72
CA ASN A 617 -28.87 -28.05 -47.60
C ASN A 617 -29.37 -27.54 -46.21
N ILE A 618 -28.84 -26.40 -45.87
CA ILE A 618 -29.47 -25.04 -45.67
C ILE A 618 -30.35 -24.85 -44.43
N ALA A 619 -29.87 -23.87 -43.65
CA ALA A 619 -30.58 -22.74 -42.99
C ALA A 619 -31.56 -23.00 -41.83
N GLY A 620 -31.41 -22.15 -40.82
CA GLY A 620 -32.55 -21.59 -40.10
C GLY A 620 -32.56 -21.75 -38.58
N MET A 621 -32.29 -20.63 -37.90
CA MET A 621 -32.69 -20.31 -36.51
C MET A 621 -34.22 -20.57 -36.28
N PRO A 622 -34.82 -20.49 -35.08
CA PRO A 622 -34.35 -20.10 -33.75
C PRO A 622 -34.93 -20.94 -32.55
N LYS A 623 -34.58 -20.50 -31.35
CA LYS A 623 -35.08 -20.86 -29.99
C LYS A 623 -36.61 -21.03 -29.85
N PRO A 624 -37.16 -21.68 -28.78
CA PRO A 624 -37.12 -21.13 -27.41
C PRO A 624 -37.09 -22.15 -26.25
N VAL A 625 -36.83 -21.60 -25.04
CA VAL A 625 -37.06 -22.09 -23.68
C VAL A 625 -38.59 -22.15 -23.41
N PRO A 626 -39.22 -22.82 -22.40
CA PRO A 626 -38.83 -22.91 -20.99
C PRO A 626 -39.38 -24.13 -20.16
N VAL A 627 -39.08 -24.07 -18.84
CA VAL A 627 -39.88 -24.42 -17.62
C VAL A 627 -39.78 -25.79 -16.95
N ALA A 628 -39.23 -25.71 -15.77
CA ALA A 628 -39.54 -26.21 -14.42
C ALA A 628 -40.17 -27.61 -14.17
N ALA A 629 -39.63 -28.29 -13.18
CA ALA A 629 -40.27 -28.72 -11.92
C ALA A 629 -39.42 -29.76 -11.16
N THR A 630 -39.23 -29.48 -9.89
CA THR A 630 -38.92 -30.35 -8.74
C THR A 630 -40.07 -31.33 -8.49
N PRO A 631 -40.08 -32.31 -7.52
CA PRO A 631 -39.17 -32.61 -6.41
C PRO A 631 -39.00 -34.13 -6.03
N GLU A 632 -38.25 -34.33 -4.86
CA GLU A 632 -38.33 -35.46 -3.90
C GLU A 632 -37.72 -36.81 -4.26
N ALA A 633 -36.97 -37.48 -3.45
CA ALA A 633 -37.01 -37.98 -2.10
C ALA A 633 -35.74 -38.81 -1.78
N GLN A 634 -35.33 -38.77 -0.54
CA GLN A 634 -34.44 -39.75 0.13
C GLN A 634 -35.13 -41.13 0.25
N PRO A 635 -34.51 -42.26 0.69
CA PRO A 635 -33.64 -42.35 1.88
C PRO A 635 -32.53 -43.49 1.88
N GLU A 636 -31.69 -43.41 2.95
CA GLU A 636 -31.12 -44.50 3.79
C GLU A 636 -30.33 -45.67 3.17
N ALA A 637 -29.37 -46.27 3.76
CA ALA A 637 -28.68 -46.31 5.05
C ALA A 637 -27.51 -47.31 5.00
N VAL A 638 -26.69 -47.33 6.05
CA VAL A 638 -25.98 -48.43 6.73
C VAL A 638 -24.56 -48.79 6.27
N ALA A 639 -23.64 -48.39 7.10
CA ALA A 639 -22.79 -49.02 8.12
C ALA A 639 -21.54 -49.77 7.61
N ALA A 640 -20.47 -49.51 8.17
CA ALA A 640 -19.69 -50.01 9.28
C ALA A 640 -18.20 -50.13 8.99
N ASN A 641 -17.40 -49.69 9.84
CA ASN A 641 -16.38 -50.21 10.75
C ASN A 641 -14.98 -49.59 10.67
N SER A 642 -14.65 -49.11 11.80
CA SER A 642 -13.43 -48.61 12.46
C SER A 642 -12.25 -49.62 12.50
N PRO A 643 -11.11 -49.39 13.19
CA PRO A 643 -10.59 -48.19 13.87
C PRO A 643 -9.03 -48.03 13.88
N LYS A 644 -8.58 -46.82 14.25
CA LYS A 644 -7.44 -46.43 15.14
C LYS A 644 -5.97 -46.57 14.67
N PRO A 645 -4.98 -45.84 15.32
CA PRO A 645 -4.98 -45.03 16.54
C PRO A 645 -4.30 -43.65 16.48
N LYS A 646 -4.55 -42.81 17.47
CA LYS A 646 -3.90 -41.52 17.79
C LYS A 646 -2.54 -41.69 18.44
N PRO A 647 -1.67 -40.67 18.39
CA PRO A 647 -0.72 -40.40 19.47
C PRO A 647 -1.03 -39.07 20.19
N ALA A 648 -0.53 -39.02 21.42
CA ALA A 648 -0.81 -38.25 22.58
C ALA A 648 -0.63 -36.73 22.49
N ALA A 649 -1.45 -36.04 23.30
CA ALA A 649 -1.41 -34.62 23.59
C ALA A 649 -0.19 -34.20 24.42
N LYS A 650 0.47 -33.10 24.04
CA LYS A 650 1.34 -32.31 24.91
C LYS A 650 0.60 -31.07 25.40
N LYS A 651 0.61 -30.91 26.73
CA LYS A 651 0.00 -29.80 27.47
C LYS A 651 0.55 -28.46 27.03
N LYS A 652 -0.33 -27.52 26.63
CA LYS A 652 -0.01 -26.08 26.52
C LYS A 652 -0.23 -25.40 27.86
N LYS A 653 0.82 -24.74 28.36
CA LYS A 653 0.73 -23.75 29.43
C LYS A 653 0.03 -22.51 28.88
N LYS A 654 -0.93 -21.99 29.66
CA LYS A 654 -1.58 -20.70 29.43
C LYS A 654 -0.59 -19.58 29.67
N GLY A 655 -0.39 -18.73 28.68
CA GLY A 655 0.16 -17.39 28.86
C GLY A 655 -0.99 -16.40 29.02
N LYS A 656 -0.86 -15.53 29.97
CA LYS A 656 -1.80 -14.45 30.30
C LYS A 656 -1.85 -13.44 29.17
N GLY A 657 -3.07 -13.01 28.87
CA GLY A 657 -3.30 -11.95 27.91
C GLY A 657 -2.86 -10.59 28.45
N ASN A 658 -2.41 -9.77 27.56
CA ASN A 658 -2.27 -8.36 27.80
C ASN A 658 -3.28 -7.55 27.00
N LYS A 659 -3.76 -6.55 27.70
CA LYS A 659 -4.55 -5.42 27.26
C LYS A 659 -3.88 -4.74 26.05
N TRP A 660 -4.66 -4.44 25.10
CA TRP A 660 -4.74 -3.14 24.38
C TRP A 660 -5.96 -3.18 23.48
#